data_33007709b57073b66b00e4ce7a2cd6ed
#
_entry.id   33007709b57073b66b00e4ce7a2cd6ed
#
_cell.length_a   1.000
_cell.length_b   1.000
_cell.length_c   1.000
_cell.angle_alpha   90.00
_cell.angle_beta   90.00
_cell.angle_gamma   90.00
#
_symmetry.space_group_name_H-M   'P 1'
#
loop_
_entity.id
_entity.type
_entity.pdbx_description
1 polymer ?
#
loop_
_entity_poly.entity_id
_entity_poly.type
_entity_poly.pdbx_seq_one_letter_code
_entity_poly.pdbx_strand_id
1 'polypeptide(L)'
;MNITKLKIKNYKSIKDSGEITVDDKIMSFIGQNNAGKSAILDAIQCVFPSVKKTVIGSDFHKGTHDNVEIIIWFNGVTDEYLEEKLFGDAISKLVAKAKKLEDESAEETKIEAARKKIEETREQKLSEAKETYQVKDAVMCIKLVVTNTDRIGTKYYVDIDSVKEIKESEIKKILPILKVIPAIRDPKNESTAGTNSYLKELIAMLDDDMATNISISGNETVSYRQLNEIIAEESAKRCQSISNSITGYYNEAIGVNDFEVIVSSDVNISKGTTYYTKILDKSTNIESDILSCGTGYQSMIILSILEAYVELAQKKTEYILIIEEPEVYLHPSLQRKMIDTLLMISMNNQVIFSSHSPITVGKMERNQIKLVKREAGEATVSDITVSDVIRELGIRADDILVNKGIIFVEGQDDKAVIEYILNRIHPGASDEINVLIAGNCENLKFFANAEILINNKFNIPFLIIRDSDGMDVEQRTQELLSDIVKVGRNLSEDQIKDIKQSIFITSKYSIEGYFINELLLKETGIEEQLLRNMIRCYDCQYNYFKESAVTTADRKQIANWYQPKHLLENFEDKFKATDDENREKHKMIYEAKWKAFDRCQSCETDIECFFEGRNELNKFTHEKKLSKEEYLIQLMENYSLEELKMSDLKDLILALETMCSTIYNI
;
A
#
# COMPACT_ATOMS: atom_id res chain seq x y z
N MET A 1 1.53 15.22 6.67
CA MET A 1 0.31 15.95 6.23
C MET A 1 -0.23 15.32 4.96
N ASN A 2 -1.49 14.81 4.97
CA ASN A 2 -2.08 14.04 3.86
C ASN A 2 -3.45 14.61 3.46
N ILE A 3 -3.83 14.42 2.19
CA ILE A 3 -5.15 14.76 1.67
C ILE A 3 -6.15 13.68 2.14
N THR A 4 -7.26 14.09 2.74
CA THR A 4 -8.31 13.17 3.21
C THR A 4 -9.63 13.32 2.48
N LYS A 5 -9.91 14.53 1.98
CA LYS A 5 -11.10 14.80 1.17
C LYS A 5 -10.80 15.79 0.06
N LEU A 6 -11.54 15.68 -1.02
CA LEU A 6 -11.48 16.55 -2.18
C LEU A 6 -12.90 16.88 -2.65
N LYS A 7 -13.14 18.13 -3.06
CA LYS A 7 -14.36 18.56 -3.75
C LYS A 7 -14.00 19.49 -4.90
N ILE A 8 -14.56 19.23 -6.07
CA ILE A 8 -14.27 19.98 -7.30
C ILE A 8 -15.59 20.44 -7.90
N LYS A 9 -15.65 21.71 -8.27
CA LYS A 9 -16.81 22.29 -8.98
C LYS A 9 -16.36 23.06 -10.22
N ASN A 10 -17.14 22.91 -11.27
CA ASN A 10 -17.04 23.64 -12.55
C ASN A 10 -15.67 23.55 -13.23
N TYR A 11 -14.94 22.44 -13.05
CA TYR A 11 -13.60 22.22 -13.59
C TYR A 11 -13.59 21.13 -14.66
N LYS A 12 -13.20 21.46 -15.87
CA LYS A 12 -13.14 20.56 -17.04
C LYS A 12 -14.44 19.77 -17.23
N SER A 13 -14.39 18.45 -17.16
CA SER A 13 -15.56 17.57 -17.25
C SER A 13 -16.37 17.49 -15.97
N ILE A 14 -15.90 18.08 -14.87
CA ILE A 14 -16.52 17.95 -13.54
C ILE A 14 -17.39 19.18 -13.28
N LYS A 15 -18.72 18.98 -13.15
CA LYS A 15 -19.65 20.02 -12.72
C LYS A 15 -19.68 20.15 -11.20
N ASP A 16 -19.93 19.09 -10.49
CA ASP A 16 -19.80 18.96 -9.03
C ASP A 16 -19.45 17.50 -8.70
N SER A 17 -18.28 17.29 -8.11
CA SER A 17 -17.83 15.95 -7.75
C SER A 17 -18.52 15.39 -6.49
N GLY A 18 -19.23 16.24 -5.73
CA GLY A 18 -19.51 15.94 -4.33
C GLY A 18 -18.23 15.90 -3.49
N GLU A 19 -18.31 15.41 -2.27
CA GLU A 19 -17.15 15.16 -1.43
C GLU A 19 -16.56 13.79 -1.76
N ILE A 20 -15.31 13.76 -2.22
CA ILE A 20 -14.54 12.54 -2.49
C ILE A 20 -13.66 12.27 -1.29
N THR A 21 -13.86 11.15 -0.61
CA THR A 21 -12.95 10.66 0.44
C THR A 21 -11.70 10.09 -0.21
N VAL A 22 -10.54 10.48 0.29
CA VAL A 22 -9.22 10.05 -0.18
C VAL A 22 -8.54 9.27 0.94
N ASP A 23 -8.01 8.08 0.63
CA ASP A 23 -7.21 7.30 1.56
C ASP A 23 -5.90 8.04 1.90
N ASP A 24 -5.48 8.01 3.14
CA ASP A 24 -4.32 8.77 3.62
C ASP A 24 -2.96 8.19 3.19
N LYS A 25 -2.94 6.98 2.64
CA LYS A 25 -1.74 6.31 2.11
C LYS A 25 -1.75 6.23 0.59
N ILE A 26 -2.74 5.54 0.02
CA ILE A 26 -2.78 5.33 -1.42
C ILE A 26 -4.21 5.42 -1.95
N MET A 27 -4.40 6.13 -3.06
CA MET A 27 -5.69 6.29 -3.72
C MET A 27 -5.55 6.14 -5.23
N SER A 28 -6.38 5.30 -5.83
CA SER A 28 -6.48 5.15 -7.27
C SER A 28 -7.82 5.66 -7.80
N PHE A 29 -7.77 6.52 -8.82
CA PHE A 29 -8.92 6.90 -9.63
C PHE A 29 -8.96 6.05 -10.88
N ILE A 30 -9.93 5.13 -10.96
CA ILE A 30 -10.06 4.21 -12.09
C ILE A 30 -11.27 4.57 -12.98
N GLY A 31 -11.24 4.15 -14.22
CA GLY A 31 -12.32 4.38 -15.19
C GLY A 31 -11.82 4.35 -16.62
N GLN A 32 -12.76 4.42 -17.56
CA GLN A 32 -12.44 4.43 -18.99
C GLN A 32 -11.59 5.65 -19.40
N ASN A 33 -10.96 5.55 -20.57
CA ASN A 33 -10.27 6.70 -21.16
C ASN A 33 -11.24 7.87 -21.35
N ASN A 34 -10.78 9.08 -21.06
CA ASN A 34 -11.59 10.29 -21.13
C ASN A 34 -12.77 10.37 -20.12
N ALA A 35 -12.80 9.53 -19.08
CA ALA A 35 -13.80 9.60 -18.01
C ALA A 35 -13.67 10.84 -17.12
N GLY A 36 -12.49 11.46 -17.05
CA GLY A 36 -12.21 12.62 -16.22
C GLY A 36 -11.18 12.36 -15.11
N LYS A 37 -10.49 11.22 -15.11
CA LYS A 37 -9.44 10.87 -14.12
C LYS A 37 -8.37 11.96 -14.03
N SER A 38 -7.76 12.33 -15.17
CA SER A 38 -6.74 13.39 -15.21
C SER A 38 -7.27 14.75 -14.76
N ALA A 39 -8.57 15.04 -14.97
CA ALA A 39 -9.18 16.28 -14.48
C ALA A 39 -9.17 16.35 -12.94
N ILE A 40 -9.36 15.22 -12.25
CA ILE A 40 -9.27 15.15 -10.78
C ILE A 40 -7.83 15.38 -10.32
N LEU A 41 -6.86 14.70 -10.93
CA LEU A 41 -5.44 14.87 -10.58
C LEU A 41 -4.95 16.29 -10.90
N ASP A 42 -5.38 16.85 -12.01
CA ASP A 42 -5.10 18.25 -12.39
C ASP A 42 -5.69 19.25 -11.38
N ALA A 43 -6.91 19.01 -10.92
CA ALA A 43 -7.55 19.87 -9.91
C ALA A 43 -6.74 19.89 -8.60
N ILE A 44 -6.24 18.74 -8.14
CA ILE A 44 -5.34 18.69 -6.97
C ILE A 44 -4.10 19.55 -7.23
N GLN A 45 -3.46 19.39 -8.39
CA GLN A 45 -2.25 20.15 -8.75
C GLN A 45 -2.48 21.67 -8.73
N CYS A 46 -3.66 22.15 -9.17
CA CYS A 46 -3.99 23.58 -9.19
C CYS A 46 -3.96 24.23 -7.80
N VAL A 47 -4.23 23.48 -6.73
CA VAL A 47 -4.20 24.00 -5.35
C VAL A 47 -2.77 24.17 -4.83
N PHE A 48 -1.78 23.52 -5.46
CA PHE A 48 -0.38 23.57 -5.05
C PHE A 48 0.44 24.58 -5.86
N PRO A 49 0.75 25.77 -5.32
CA PRO A 49 1.49 26.80 -6.05
C PRO A 49 2.89 26.37 -6.49
N SER A 50 3.47 25.37 -5.83
CA SER A 50 4.78 24.81 -6.16
C SER A 50 4.82 24.15 -7.54
N VAL A 51 3.70 23.57 -7.99
CA VAL A 51 3.58 22.85 -9.29
C VAL A 51 3.38 23.81 -10.47
N LYS A 52 2.98 25.07 -10.20
CA LYS A 52 2.71 26.10 -11.24
C LYS A 52 1.63 25.70 -12.26
N LYS A 53 0.72 24.79 -11.89
CA LYS A 53 -0.46 24.43 -12.69
C LYS A 53 -1.53 25.50 -12.47
N THR A 54 -1.94 26.18 -13.56
CA THR A 54 -2.97 27.24 -13.48
C THR A 54 -4.21 26.84 -14.26
N VAL A 55 -5.37 27.27 -13.79
CA VAL A 55 -6.63 27.11 -14.50
C VAL A 55 -6.69 28.13 -15.63
N ILE A 56 -6.95 27.67 -16.84
CA ILE A 56 -7.10 28.52 -18.03
C ILE A 56 -8.56 28.55 -18.52
N GLY A 57 -8.89 29.42 -19.45
CA GLY A 57 -10.28 29.60 -19.91
C GLY A 57 -10.95 28.34 -20.45
N SER A 58 -10.19 27.44 -21.07
CA SER A 58 -10.70 26.13 -21.55
C SER A 58 -10.97 25.12 -20.43
N ASP A 59 -10.53 25.36 -19.20
CA ASP A 59 -10.72 24.46 -18.08
C ASP A 59 -12.04 24.69 -17.32
N PHE A 60 -12.77 25.77 -17.65
CA PHE A 60 -14.11 26.01 -17.10
C PHE A 60 -15.12 25.02 -17.69
N HIS A 61 -15.95 24.45 -16.83
CA HIS A 61 -16.90 23.42 -17.23
C HIS A 61 -17.82 23.91 -18.36
N LYS A 62 -17.84 23.21 -19.50
CA LYS A 62 -18.62 23.56 -20.71
C LYS A 62 -18.47 25.02 -21.19
N GLY A 63 -17.34 25.67 -20.84
CA GLY A 63 -17.10 27.08 -21.19
C GLY A 63 -18.01 28.08 -20.45
N THR A 64 -18.56 27.69 -19.29
CA THR A 64 -19.39 28.58 -18.47
C THR A 64 -18.56 29.67 -17.81
N HIS A 65 -19.23 30.72 -17.32
CA HIS A 65 -18.59 31.77 -16.50
C HIS A 65 -18.69 31.48 -14.99
N ASP A 66 -19.19 30.28 -14.61
CA ASP A 66 -19.27 29.89 -13.22
C ASP A 66 -17.87 29.70 -12.62
N ASN A 67 -17.68 30.10 -11.40
CA ASN A 67 -16.39 29.98 -10.74
C ASN A 67 -15.96 28.51 -10.62
N VAL A 68 -14.71 28.25 -10.90
CA VAL A 68 -14.09 26.95 -10.54
C VAL A 68 -13.79 26.99 -9.05
N GLU A 69 -14.24 25.97 -8.30
CA GLU A 69 -13.93 25.79 -6.90
C GLU A 69 -13.27 24.43 -6.69
N ILE A 70 -12.12 24.43 -6.04
CA ILE A 70 -11.40 23.21 -5.66
C ILE A 70 -11.12 23.28 -4.16
N ILE A 71 -11.65 22.33 -3.41
CA ILE A 71 -11.53 22.29 -1.95
C ILE A 71 -10.80 21.02 -1.56
N ILE A 72 -9.74 21.15 -0.78
CA ILE A 72 -8.95 20.02 -0.27
C ILE A 72 -8.87 20.10 1.24
N TRP A 73 -9.15 18.98 1.91
CA TRP A 73 -8.96 18.82 3.35
C TRP A 73 -7.70 18.01 3.60
N PHE A 74 -6.89 18.51 4.50
CA PHE A 74 -5.63 17.90 4.92
C PHE A 74 -5.73 17.49 6.38
N ASN A 75 -5.25 16.31 6.73
CA ASN A 75 -4.98 15.88 8.10
C ASN A 75 -3.48 15.90 8.42
N GLY A 76 -3.12 15.64 9.67
CA GLY A 76 -1.73 15.61 10.11
C GLY A 76 -1.08 16.99 10.20
N VAL A 77 -1.87 18.06 10.30
CA VAL A 77 -1.39 19.42 10.54
C VAL A 77 -1.17 19.61 12.06
N THR A 78 -0.21 18.86 12.62
CA THR A 78 0.12 18.87 14.03
C THR A 78 0.93 20.11 14.42
N ASP A 79 1.11 20.33 15.72
CA ASP A 79 1.91 21.44 16.24
C ASP A 79 3.37 21.32 15.79
N GLU A 80 3.90 20.11 15.74
CA GLU A 80 5.25 19.81 15.23
C GLU A 80 5.37 20.16 13.75
N TYR A 81 4.35 19.81 12.96
CA TYR A 81 4.31 20.14 11.53
C TYR A 81 4.31 21.65 11.30
N LEU A 82 3.46 22.39 12.05
CA LEU A 82 3.39 23.85 11.97
C LEU A 82 4.72 24.51 12.40
N GLU A 83 5.33 24.00 13.46
CA GLU A 83 6.64 24.49 13.92
C GLU A 83 7.70 24.30 12.84
N GLU A 84 7.86 23.07 12.34
CA GLU A 84 8.87 22.74 11.33
C GLU A 84 8.71 23.59 10.06
N LYS A 85 7.49 23.72 9.54
CA LYS A 85 7.23 24.39 8.27
C LYS A 85 7.26 25.92 8.34
N LEU A 86 6.85 26.53 9.45
CA LEU A 86 6.59 27.96 9.49
C LEU A 86 7.64 28.75 10.29
N PHE A 87 8.16 28.19 11.36
CA PHE A 87 9.02 28.91 12.29
C PHE A 87 10.14 28.10 12.98
N GLY A 88 10.42 26.88 12.53
CA GLY A 88 11.45 26.01 13.08
C GLY A 88 12.83 26.68 13.11
N ASP A 89 13.21 27.42 12.07
CA ASP A 89 14.46 28.19 12.02
C ASP A 89 14.53 29.28 13.10
N ALA A 90 13.40 29.92 13.43
CA ALA A 90 13.33 30.94 14.45
C ALA A 90 13.51 30.32 15.86
N ILE A 91 12.85 29.21 16.11
CA ILE A 91 12.98 28.45 17.37
C ILE A 91 14.41 27.89 17.51
N SER A 92 14.97 27.29 16.46
CA SER A 92 16.33 26.77 16.46
C SER A 92 17.39 27.83 16.79
N LYS A 93 17.25 29.04 16.31
CA LYS A 93 18.11 30.18 16.67
C LYS A 93 18.01 30.55 18.14
N LEU A 94 16.82 30.51 18.72
CA LEU A 94 16.62 30.77 20.16
C LEU A 94 17.22 29.65 21.01
N VAL A 95 17.03 28.39 20.60
CA VAL A 95 17.62 27.21 21.26
C VAL A 95 19.14 27.28 21.22
N ALA A 96 19.74 27.60 20.06
CA ALA A 96 21.19 27.76 19.95
C ALA A 96 21.75 28.87 20.84
N LYS A 97 20.98 29.97 21.00
CA LYS A 97 21.35 31.06 21.90
C LYS A 97 21.28 30.65 23.38
N ALA A 98 20.23 29.91 23.77
CA ALA A 98 20.09 29.35 25.11
C ALA A 98 21.21 28.37 25.43
N LYS A 99 21.59 27.50 24.49
CA LYS A 99 22.67 26.54 24.63
C LYS A 99 24.05 27.24 24.83
N LYS A 100 24.30 28.33 24.10
CA LYS A 100 25.50 29.15 24.35
C LYS A 100 25.60 29.70 25.77
N LEU A 101 24.46 30.15 26.35
CA LEU A 101 24.42 30.61 27.73
C LEU A 101 24.71 29.48 28.73
N GLU A 102 24.30 28.25 28.42
CA GLU A 102 24.59 27.05 29.20
C GLU A 102 26.10 26.71 29.13
N ASP A 103 26.67 26.71 27.91
CA ASP A 103 28.09 26.41 27.68
C ASP A 103 29.03 27.47 28.32
N GLU A 104 28.61 28.72 28.37
CA GLU A 104 29.33 29.84 29.02
C GLU A 104 29.16 29.87 30.54
N SER A 105 28.46 28.89 31.14
CA SER A 105 28.17 28.80 32.58
C SER A 105 27.51 30.08 33.13
N ALA A 106 26.59 30.66 32.38
CA ALA A 106 25.84 31.84 32.79
C ALA A 106 24.96 31.53 34.02
N GLU A 107 24.53 32.60 34.73
CA GLU A 107 23.63 32.49 35.88
C GLU A 107 22.37 31.65 35.52
N GLU A 108 22.02 30.71 36.38
CA GLU A 108 20.88 29.78 36.17
C GLU A 108 19.57 30.53 35.87
N THR A 109 19.35 31.69 36.47
CA THR A 109 18.24 32.59 36.20
C THR A 109 18.15 33.07 34.75
N LYS A 110 19.31 33.30 34.11
CA LYS A 110 19.36 33.73 32.70
C LYS A 110 19.06 32.56 31.73
N ILE A 111 19.50 31.38 32.09
CA ILE A 111 19.24 30.14 31.33
C ILE A 111 17.72 29.82 31.40
N GLU A 112 17.15 29.88 32.59
CA GLU A 112 15.73 29.64 32.83
C GLU A 112 14.84 30.67 32.11
N ALA A 113 15.23 31.93 32.13
CA ALA A 113 14.55 32.99 31.38
C ALA A 113 14.62 32.79 29.86
N ALA A 114 15.77 32.28 29.35
CA ALA A 114 15.90 31.95 27.92
C ALA A 114 15.01 30.78 27.52
N ARG A 115 14.94 29.71 28.32
CA ARG A 115 14.07 28.56 28.11
C ARG A 115 12.58 28.96 28.12
N LYS A 116 12.18 29.75 29.12
CA LYS A 116 10.81 30.28 29.22
C LYS A 116 10.42 31.13 27.99
N LYS A 117 11.36 31.95 27.51
CA LYS A 117 11.14 32.74 26.30
C LYS A 117 10.98 31.88 25.04
N ILE A 118 11.68 30.75 24.95
CA ILE A 118 11.51 29.80 23.82
C ILE A 118 10.09 29.25 23.85
N GLU A 119 9.59 28.82 25.01
CA GLU A 119 8.26 28.22 25.16
C GLU A 119 7.15 29.22 24.85
N GLU A 120 7.23 30.42 25.46
CA GLU A 120 6.28 31.52 25.19
C GLU A 120 6.26 31.90 23.69
N THR A 121 7.41 31.96 23.05
CA THR A 121 7.50 32.27 21.61
C THR A 121 6.91 31.15 20.77
N ARG A 122 7.14 29.87 21.15
CA ARG A 122 6.57 28.71 20.49
C ARG A 122 5.04 28.70 20.57
N GLU A 123 4.49 28.85 21.78
CA GLU A 123 3.05 28.88 22.01
C GLU A 123 2.36 30.01 21.24
N GLN A 124 2.94 31.23 21.29
CA GLN A 124 2.41 32.36 20.55
C GLN A 124 2.37 32.09 19.05
N LYS A 125 3.48 31.61 18.46
CA LYS A 125 3.58 31.32 17.02
C LYS A 125 2.66 30.19 16.59
N LEU A 126 2.50 29.17 17.43
CA LEU A 126 1.54 28.09 17.18
C LEU A 126 0.10 28.61 17.17
N SER A 127 -0.26 29.45 18.14
CA SER A 127 -1.58 30.05 18.18
C SER A 127 -1.87 30.93 16.95
N GLU A 128 -0.91 31.77 16.55
CA GLU A 128 -1.00 32.62 15.36
C GLU A 128 -1.12 31.76 14.08
N ALA A 129 -0.36 30.65 13.98
CA ALA A 129 -0.44 29.74 12.85
C ALA A 129 -1.79 29.03 12.77
N LYS A 130 -2.26 28.45 13.88
CA LYS A 130 -3.58 27.79 13.94
C LYS A 130 -4.71 28.74 13.57
N GLU A 131 -4.66 29.98 14.03
CA GLU A 131 -5.64 30.99 13.65
C GLU A 131 -5.51 31.36 12.16
N THR A 132 -4.29 31.58 11.66
CA THR A 132 -4.05 31.97 10.26
C THR A 132 -4.59 30.94 9.30
N TYR A 133 -4.31 29.68 9.53
CA TYR A 133 -4.68 28.55 8.66
C TYR A 133 -5.98 27.85 9.08
N GLN A 134 -6.67 28.33 10.11
CA GLN A 134 -7.92 27.75 10.64
C GLN A 134 -7.81 26.26 10.96
N VAL A 135 -6.66 25.85 11.54
CA VAL A 135 -6.40 24.46 11.90
C VAL A 135 -7.23 24.06 13.11
N LYS A 136 -8.02 22.99 12.98
CA LYS A 136 -8.83 22.39 14.06
C LYS A 136 -8.61 20.87 14.06
N ASP A 137 -8.34 20.30 15.23
CA ASP A 137 -8.13 18.85 15.38
C ASP A 137 -7.11 18.28 14.38
N ALA A 138 -6.00 19.00 14.17
CA ALA A 138 -4.97 18.68 13.18
C ALA A 138 -5.47 18.62 11.73
N VAL A 139 -6.64 19.18 11.43
CA VAL A 139 -7.23 19.27 10.08
C VAL A 139 -7.22 20.71 9.59
N MET A 140 -6.87 20.90 8.32
CA MET A 140 -6.91 22.17 7.60
C MET A 140 -7.68 22.01 6.30
N CYS A 141 -8.45 23.03 5.93
CA CYS A 141 -9.15 23.10 4.65
C CYS A 141 -8.54 24.22 3.80
N ILE A 142 -8.26 23.93 2.52
CA ILE A 142 -7.86 24.94 1.54
C ILE A 142 -8.84 24.91 0.39
N LYS A 143 -9.40 26.07 0.07
CA LYS A 143 -10.29 26.29 -1.07
C LYS A 143 -9.62 27.22 -2.09
N LEU A 144 -9.47 26.75 -3.31
CA LEU A 144 -9.09 27.54 -4.47
C LEU A 144 -10.36 27.97 -5.21
N VAL A 145 -10.51 29.26 -5.46
CA VAL A 145 -11.58 29.82 -6.28
C VAL A 145 -10.95 30.54 -7.48
N VAL A 146 -11.35 30.12 -8.69
CA VAL A 146 -10.92 30.78 -9.92
C VAL A 146 -12.12 31.37 -10.63
N THR A 147 -12.06 32.66 -10.89
CA THR A 147 -13.13 33.43 -11.55
C THR A 147 -12.76 33.70 -13.01
N ASN A 148 -13.74 33.67 -13.88
CA ASN A 148 -13.61 33.99 -15.31
C ASN A 148 -14.54 35.17 -15.66
N THR A 149 -14.11 36.35 -15.25
CA THR A 149 -14.77 37.61 -15.65
C THR A 149 -14.02 38.24 -16.80
N ASP A 150 -13.55 39.47 -16.71
CA ASP A 150 -12.71 40.12 -17.72
C ASP A 150 -11.28 39.56 -17.78
N ARG A 151 -10.82 39.03 -16.66
CA ARG A 151 -9.54 38.34 -16.50
C ARG A 151 -9.72 37.16 -15.53
N ILE A 152 -8.95 36.09 -15.77
CA ILE A 152 -8.90 34.95 -14.86
C ILE A 152 -8.23 35.41 -13.57
N GLY A 153 -8.98 35.37 -12.47
CA GLY A 153 -8.51 35.70 -11.12
C GLY A 153 -8.49 34.46 -10.23
N THR A 154 -7.41 34.30 -9.46
CA THR A 154 -7.23 33.18 -8.54
C THR A 154 -7.18 33.67 -7.11
N LYS A 155 -7.97 33.06 -6.21
CA LYS A 155 -7.99 33.35 -4.77
C LYS A 155 -7.96 32.07 -3.96
N TYR A 156 -7.28 32.13 -2.81
CA TYR A 156 -7.20 31.04 -1.86
C TYR A 156 -7.94 31.41 -0.57
N TYR A 157 -8.62 30.44 0.02
CA TYR A 157 -9.32 30.57 1.30
C TYR A 157 -8.95 29.39 2.21
N VAL A 158 -8.95 29.60 3.50
CA VAL A 158 -8.71 28.57 4.53
C VAL A 158 -10.00 28.11 5.20
N ASP A 159 -11.13 28.37 4.56
CA ASP A 159 -12.47 27.94 4.97
C ASP A 159 -13.34 27.61 3.75
N ILE A 160 -14.38 26.81 3.97
CA ILE A 160 -15.29 26.35 2.91
C ILE A 160 -16.14 27.52 2.37
N ASP A 161 -16.51 28.46 3.24
CA ASP A 161 -17.45 29.54 2.94
C ASP A 161 -16.78 30.72 2.24
N SER A 162 -15.49 30.67 2.01
CA SER A 162 -14.67 31.72 1.37
C SER A 162 -14.68 33.05 2.15
N VAL A 163 -14.72 33.00 3.48
CA VAL A 163 -14.70 34.17 4.36
C VAL A 163 -13.27 34.63 4.60
N LYS A 164 -12.34 33.71 4.84
CA LYS A 164 -10.95 34.04 5.19
C LYS A 164 -10.02 33.80 3.99
N GLU A 165 -9.81 34.86 3.21
CA GLU A 165 -8.84 34.87 2.10
C GLU A 165 -7.40 34.82 2.64
N ILE A 166 -6.54 34.02 2.00
CA ILE A 166 -5.12 33.86 2.32
C ILE A 166 -4.27 34.03 1.06
N LYS A 167 -3.08 34.58 1.22
CA LYS A 167 -2.16 34.77 0.09
C LYS A 167 -1.56 33.45 -0.39
N GLU A 168 -1.38 33.33 -1.70
CA GLU A 168 -0.70 32.18 -2.32
C GLU A 168 0.66 31.89 -1.70
N SER A 169 1.43 32.95 -1.34
CA SER A 169 2.74 32.81 -0.69
C SER A 169 2.67 32.12 0.67
N GLU A 170 1.58 32.31 1.42
CA GLU A 170 1.35 31.63 2.71
C GLU A 170 0.94 30.16 2.49
N ILE A 171 0.08 29.91 1.51
CA ILE A 171 -0.29 28.54 1.13
C ILE A 171 0.95 27.73 0.72
N LYS A 172 1.87 28.32 -0.03
CA LYS A 172 3.13 27.67 -0.45
C LYS A 172 4.01 27.27 0.73
N LYS A 173 3.96 27.99 1.85
CA LYS A 173 4.79 27.68 3.04
C LYS A 173 4.28 26.46 3.80
N ILE A 174 2.95 26.27 3.87
CA ILE A 174 2.36 25.23 4.70
C ILE A 174 2.11 23.93 3.98
N LEU A 175 1.89 23.95 2.66
CA LEU A 175 1.62 22.75 1.91
C LEU A 175 2.84 21.81 1.86
N PRO A 176 2.62 20.49 1.90
CA PRO A 176 3.68 19.51 1.67
C PRO A 176 4.19 19.61 0.23
N ILE A 177 5.31 18.98 -0.04
CA ILE A 177 5.83 18.89 -1.40
C ILE A 177 4.90 18.02 -2.23
N LEU A 178 4.45 18.51 -3.38
CA LEU A 178 3.70 17.72 -4.35
C LEU A 178 4.63 17.35 -5.51
N LYS A 179 4.76 16.05 -5.75
CA LYS A 179 5.48 15.49 -6.90
C LYS A 179 4.47 14.95 -7.91
N VAL A 180 4.69 15.22 -9.18
CA VAL A 180 3.75 14.83 -10.25
C VAL A 180 4.50 14.09 -11.35
N ILE A 181 4.06 12.87 -11.66
CA ILE A 181 4.53 12.07 -12.78
C ILE A 181 3.40 12.01 -13.81
N PRO A 182 3.53 12.67 -14.97
CA PRO A 182 2.52 12.64 -16.01
C PRO A 182 2.46 11.26 -16.72
N ALA A 183 1.34 10.97 -17.39
CA ALA A 183 1.16 9.78 -18.21
C ALA A 183 2.19 9.68 -19.36
N ILE A 184 2.45 10.80 -19.99
CA ILE A 184 3.51 10.91 -21.02
C ILE A 184 4.81 11.24 -20.29
N ARG A 185 5.63 10.24 -20.13
CA ARG A 185 6.97 10.36 -19.55
C ARG A 185 7.92 10.66 -20.69
N ASP A 186 8.63 11.79 -20.59
CA ASP A 186 9.68 12.10 -21.56
C ASP A 186 11.02 11.55 -21.05
N PRO A 187 11.49 10.41 -21.59
CA PRO A 187 12.75 9.81 -21.18
C PRO A 187 13.94 10.74 -21.42
N LYS A 188 13.81 11.78 -22.28
CA LYS A 188 14.87 12.76 -22.52
C LYS A 188 15.24 13.51 -21.25
N ASN A 189 14.26 13.81 -20.40
CA ASN A 189 14.54 14.50 -19.12
C ASN A 189 15.39 13.63 -18.20
N GLU A 190 15.18 12.32 -18.16
CA GLU A 190 15.95 11.40 -17.32
C GLU A 190 17.24 10.94 -17.97
N SER A 191 17.30 10.92 -19.31
CA SER A 191 18.54 10.62 -20.06
C SER A 191 19.66 11.61 -19.75
N THR A 192 19.33 12.89 -19.60
CA THR A 192 20.32 13.98 -19.45
C THR A 192 20.16 14.77 -18.15
N ALA A 193 19.46 14.24 -17.15
CA ALA A 193 19.16 14.94 -15.90
C ALA A 193 18.68 16.39 -16.13
N GLY A 194 17.66 16.54 -16.99
CA GLY A 194 17.07 17.83 -17.38
C GLY A 194 16.50 18.62 -16.20
N THR A 195 15.97 19.79 -16.45
CA THR A 195 15.52 20.73 -15.39
C THR A 195 14.44 20.15 -14.46
N ASN A 196 13.61 19.22 -14.94
CA ASN A 196 12.54 18.57 -14.19
C ASN A 196 12.81 17.06 -14.03
N SER A 197 14.06 16.64 -14.01
CA SER A 197 14.45 15.23 -13.88
C SER A 197 14.49 14.82 -12.41
N TYR A 198 13.91 13.64 -12.10
CA TYR A 198 14.04 13.00 -10.78
C TYR A 198 15.48 12.60 -10.48
N LEU A 199 16.24 12.20 -11.51
CA LEU A 199 17.66 11.92 -11.38
C LEU A 199 18.42 13.13 -10.87
N LYS A 200 18.15 14.34 -11.40
CA LYS A 200 18.76 15.57 -10.92
C LYS A 200 18.43 15.88 -9.46
N GLU A 201 17.18 15.68 -9.05
CA GLU A 201 16.79 15.86 -7.66
C GLU A 201 17.42 14.83 -6.74
N LEU A 202 17.55 13.57 -7.17
CA LEU A 202 18.26 12.51 -6.48
C LEU A 202 19.74 12.88 -6.22
N ILE A 203 20.40 13.37 -7.25
CA ILE A 203 21.80 13.81 -7.17
C ILE A 203 21.95 14.98 -6.19
N ALA A 204 21.04 15.96 -6.22
CA ALA A 204 21.05 17.08 -5.30
C ALA A 204 20.88 16.63 -3.84
N MET A 205 20.05 15.62 -3.55
CA MET A 205 19.92 15.05 -2.21
C MET A 205 21.20 14.39 -1.70
N LEU A 206 21.89 13.66 -2.57
CA LEU A 206 23.18 13.04 -2.24
C LEU A 206 24.26 14.08 -2.04
N ASP A 207 24.22 15.18 -2.80
CA ASP A 207 25.16 16.29 -2.62
C ASP A 207 25.03 16.96 -1.26
N ASP A 208 23.79 17.12 -0.76
CA ASP A 208 23.54 17.68 0.58
C ASP A 208 24.04 16.75 1.70
N ASP A 209 23.96 15.42 1.53
CA ASP A 209 24.44 14.44 2.51
C ASP A 209 25.96 14.21 2.43
N MET A 210 26.54 14.38 1.24
CA MET A 210 27.97 14.23 0.97
C MET A 210 28.71 15.57 0.95
N ALA A 211 28.20 16.61 1.61
CA ALA A 211 28.93 17.87 1.82
C ALA A 211 30.22 17.63 2.63
N THR A 212 31.11 16.82 2.09
CA THR A 212 32.50 16.75 2.47
C THR A 212 33.13 18.09 2.08
N ASN A 213 33.39 18.92 3.07
CA ASN A 213 34.23 20.07 2.92
C ASN A 213 35.51 19.60 2.23
N ILE A 214 35.66 19.89 0.97
CA ILE A 214 36.94 19.78 0.29
C ILE A 214 37.82 20.89 0.92
N SER A 215 38.47 20.56 2.01
CA SER A 215 39.44 21.42 2.63
C SER A 215 40.64 21.48 1.67
N ILE A 216 40.67 22.49 0.86
CA ILE A 216 41.92 22.89 0.24
C ILE A 216 42.70 23.59 1.37
N SER A 217 43.37 22.77 2.20
CA SER A 217 44.19 23.30 3.28
C SER A 217 45.57 23.66 2.73
N GLY A 218 45.92 24.94 2.87
CA GLY A 218 47.28 25.51 2.81
C GLY A 218 47.86 25.55 1.41
N ASN A 219 48.22 26.74 0.99
CA ASN A 219 49.18 27.17 -0.04
C ASN A 219 49.52 26.27 -1.27
N GLU A 220 48.78 25.22 -1.54
CA GLU A 220 48.93 24.42 -2.75
C GLU A 220 48.00 24.97 -3.86
N THR A 221 48.62 25.45 -4.90
CA THR A 221 47.95 25.83 -6.15
C THR A 221 47.55 24.56 -6.91
N VAL A 222 46.32 24.13 -6.78
CA VAL A 222 45.74 23.03 -7.58
C VAL A 222 45.41 23.56 -8.96
N SER A 223 45.92 22.94 -10.05
CA SER A 223 45.59 23.32 -11.42
C SER A 223 44.11 23.03 -11.75
N TYR A 224 43.52 23.79 -12.66
CA TYR A 224 42.16 23.54 -13.17
C TYR A 224 41.98 22.09 -13.66
N ARG A 225 43.04 21.48 -14.20
CA ARG A 225 43.00 20.09 -14.66
C ARG A 225 42.90 19.11 -13.49
N GLN A 226 43.71 19.32 -12.44
CA GLN A 226 43.64 18.49 -11.23
C GLN A 226 42.30 18.65 -10.50
N LEU A 227 41.75 19.87 -10.47
CA LEU A 227 40.45 20.13 -9.90
C LEU A 227 39.32 19.39 -10.70
N ASN A 228 39.43 19.41 -12.02
CA ASN A 228 38.54 18.66 -12.90
C ASN A 228 38.61 17.13 -12.65
N GLU A 229 39.84 16.61 -12.50
CA GLU A 229 40.09 15.18 -12.24
C GLU A 229 39.49 14.77 -10.89
N ILE A 230 39.70 15.56 -9.84
CA ILE A 230 39.16 15.32 -8.49
C ILE A 230 37.62 15.37 -8.51
N ILE A 231 37.02 16.39 -9.14
CA ILE A 231 35.58 16.53 -9.22
C ILE A 231 34.96 15.42 -10.09
N ALA A 232 35.63 15.02 -11.17
CA ALA A 232 35.19 13.93 -12.03
C ALA A 232 35.22 12.60 -11.29
N GLU A 233 36.26 12.32 -10.50
CA GLU A 233 36.38 11.12 -9.70
C GLU A 233 35.29 11.04 -8.60
N GLU A 234 35.08 12.14 -7.87
CA GLU A 234 33.99 12.20 -6.86
C GLU A 234 32.61 12.10 -7.49
N SER A 235 32.39 12.74 -8.64
CA SER A 235 31.14 12.61 -9.38
C SER A 235 30.91 11.16 -9.86
N ALA A 236 31.96 10.48 -10.31
CA ALA A 236 31.88 9.07 -10.73
C ALA A 236 31.50 8.16 -9.55
N LYS A 237 32.06 8.34 -8.34
CA LYS A 237 31.69 7.60 -7.13
C LYS A 237 30.21 7.79 -6.78
N ARG A 238 29.70 9.03 -6.88
CA ARG A 238 28.28 9.34 -6.67
C ARG A 238 27.40 8.66 -7.70
N CYS A 239 27.77 8.75 -8.98
CA CYS A 239 27.06 8.07 -10.06
C CYS A 239 27.02 6.55 -9.86
N GLN A 240 28.10 5.94 -9.37
CA GLN A 240 28.15 4.51 -9.08
C GLN A 240 27.16 4.10 -7.98
N SER A 241 27.07 4.87 -6.90
CA SER A 241 26.09 4.61 -5.83
C SER A 241 24.66 4.67 -6.34
N ILE A 242 24.33 5.68 -7.15
CA ILE A 242 23.02 5.84 -7.78
C ILE A 242 22.73 4.69 -8.75
N SER A 243 23.70 4.33 -9.60
CA SER A 243 23.58 3.23 -10.56
C SER A 243 23.23 1.91 -9.86
N ASN A 244 23.92 1.63 -8.75
CA ASN A 244 23.69 0.40 -7.98
C ASN A 244 22.25 0.35 -7.43
N SER A 245 21.76 1.45 -6.85
CA SER A 245 20.39 1.53 -6.33
C SER A 245 19.35 1.36 -7.44
N ILE A 246 19.49 2.09 -8.54
CA ILE A 246 18.56 2.02 -9.67
C ILE A 246 18.61 0.62 -10.31
N THR A 247 19.81 0.03 -10.46
CA THR A 247 19.97 -1.32 -11.00
C THR A 247 19.29 -2.37 -10.12
N GLY A 248 19.38 -2.23 -8.79
CA GLY A 248 18.69 -3.11 -7.85
C GLY A 248 17.19 -3.15 -8.11
N TYR A 249 16.54 -2.00 -8.09
CA TYR A 249 15.11 -1.89 -8.34
C TYR A 249 14.71 -2.31 -9.77
N TYR A 250 15.52 -1.95 -10.77
CA TYR A 250 15.27 -2.36 -12.15
C TYR A 250 15.30 -3.89 -12.32
N ASN A 251 16.35 -4.57 -11.79
CA ASN A 251 16.47 -6.01 -11.87
C ASN A 251 15.41 -6.74 -11.06
N GLU A 252 15.03 -6.22 -9.90
CA GLU A 252 13.91 -6.72 -9.11
C GLU A 252 12.59 -6.60 -9.88
N ALA A 253 12.33 -5.45 -10.49
CA ALA A 253 11.12 -5.21 -11.27
C ALA A 253 11.00 -6.11 -12.51
N ILE A 254 12.12 -6.39 -13.20
CA ILE A 254 12.14 -7.21 -14.43
C ILE A 254 12.30 -8.71 -14.12
N GLY A 255 12.88 -9.04 -12.96
CA GLY A 255 13.09 -10.43 -12.53
C GLY A 255 14.29 -11.11 -13.22
N VAL A 256 15.21 -10.33 -13.83
CA VAL A 256 16.46 -10.80 -14.46
C VAL A 256 17.60 -9.88 -14.07
N ASN A 257 18.82 -10.43 -14.01
CA ASN A 257 20.03 -9.68 -13.64
C ASN A 257 20.98 -9.44 -14.83
N ASP A 258 20.43 -9.38 -16.05
CA ASP A 258 21.21 -9.29 -17.29
C ASP A 258 21.58 -7.85 -17.67
N PHE A 259 20.97 -6.88 -16.98
CA PHE A 259 21.15 -5.45 -17.27
C PHE A 259 21.68 -4.69 -16.06
N GLU A 260 22.44 -3.66 -16.33
CA GLU A 260 22.90 -2.67 -15.34
C GLU A 260 22.53 -1.27 -15.84
N VAL A 261 21.87 -0.50 -14.97
CA VAL A 261 21.55 0.91 -15.25
C VAL A 261 22.77 1.75 -14.88
N ILE A 262 23.38 2.40 -15.86
CA ILE A 262 24.56 3.23 -15.67
C ILE A 262 24.16 4.69 -15.62
N VAL A 263 24.45 5.35 -14.51
CA VAL A 263 24.47 6.81 -14.39
C VAL A 263 25.90 7.27 -14.54
N SER A 264 26.14 8.15 -15.48
CA SER A 264 27.49 8.74 -15.73
C SER A 264 27.43 10.25 -15.61
N SER A 265 28.57 10.89 -15.33
CA SER A 265 28.72 12.32 -15.29
C SER A 265 29.80 12.76 -16.27
N ASP A 266 29.55 13.89 -16.96
CA ASP A 266 30.56 14.64 -17.71
C ASP A 266 30.80 15.96 -16.97
N VAL A 267 31.99 16.11 -16.41
CA VAL A 267 32.37 17.25 -15.59
C VAL A 267 33.16 18.23 -16.41
N ASN A 268 32.59 19.41 -16.60
CA ASN A 268 33.29 20.54 -17.19
C ASN A 268 33.08 21.77 -16.30
N ILE A 269 34.12 22.16 -15.56
CA ILE A 269 34.07 23.26 -14.57
C ILE A 269 33.54 24.54 -15.18
N SER A 270 33.80 24.78 -16.47
CA SER A 270 33.33 25.99 -17.19
C SER A 270 31.85 25.92 -17.58
N LYS A 271 31.23 24.72 -17.65
CA LYS A 271 29.84 24.49 -18.11
C LYS A 271 28.94 23.84 -17.03
N GLY A 272 29.49 23.44 -15.90
CA GLY A 272 28.80 22.64 -14.91
C GLY A 272 28.87 21.13 -15.16
N THR A 273 28.29 20.35 -14.27
CA THR A 273 28.23 18.88 -14.38
C THR A 273 26.94 18.46 -15.07
N THR A 274 27.04 17.59 -16.08
CA THR A 274 25.91 16.97 -16.76
C THR A 274 25.89 15.47 -16.44
N TYR A 275 24.74 14.95 -16.08
CA TYR A 275 24.53 13.55 -15.73
C TYR A 275 23.74 12.85 -16.80
N TYR A 276 24.09 11.61 -17.11
CA TYR A 276 23.44 10.79 -18.14
C TYR A 276 23.02 9.44 -17.55
N THR A 277 21.83 8.97 -17.92
CA THR A 277 21.34 7.63 -17.61
C THR A 277 21.48 6.73 -18.83
N LYS A 278 22.18 5.61 -18.66
CA LYS A 278 22.36 4.59 -19.69
C LYS A 278 22.06 3.21 -19.13
N ILE A 279 21.77 2.25 -19.99
CA ILE A 279 21.65 0.84 -19.65
C ILE A 279 22.86 0.10 -20.23
N LEU A 280 23.49 -0.71 -19.41
CA LEU A 280 24.50 -1.67 -19.85
C LEU A 280 23.87 -3.06 -19.92
N ASP A 281 23.85 -3.63 -21.13
CA ASP A 281 23.56 -5.06 -21.33
C ASP A 281 24.82 -5.85 -20.95
N LYS A 282 24.74 -6.56 -19.82
CA LYS A 282 25.86 -7.35 -19.29
C LYS A 282 26.26 -8.51 -20.19
N SER A 283 25.35 -9.04 -21.02
CA SER A 283 25.59 -10.14 -21.93
C SER A 283 26.40 -9.73 -23.16
N THR A 284 26.13 -8.55 -23.68
CA THR A 284 26.79 -8.00 -24.88
C THR A 284 27.87 -6.97 -24.58
N ASN A 285 27.91 -6.47 -23.35
CA ASN A 285 28.73 -5.37 -22.88
C ASN A 285 28.54 -4.07 -23.72
N ILE A 286 27.29 -3.82 -24.17
CA ILE A 286 26.92 -2.65 -24.95
C ILE A 286 26.12 -1.68 -24.07
N GLU A 287 26.59 -0.44 -23.95
CA GLU A 287 25.85 0.66 -23.36
C GLU A 287 24.85 1.24 -24.35
N SER A 288 23.63 1.48 -23.92
CA SER A 288 22.57 2.11 -24.69
C SER A 288 21.96 3.28 -23.91
N ASP A 289 21.61 4.35 -24.63
CA ASP A 289 20.83 5.44 -24.06
C ASP A 289 19.41 4.96 -23.73
N ILE A 290 18.83 5.46 -22.63
CA ILE A 290 17.45 5.13 -22.21
C ILE A 290 16.45 5.38 -23.36
N LEU A 291 16.69 6.37 -24.23
CA LEU A 291 15.83 6.69 -25.36
C LEU A 291 15.82 5.62 -26.45
N SER A 292 16.85 4.78 -26.51
CA SER A 292 16.95 3.68 -27.48
C SER A 292 16.26 2.40 -27.02
N CYS A 293 15.84 2.35 -25.75
CA CYS A 293 15.15 1.20 -25.18
C CYS A 293 13.68 1.16 -25.57
N GLY A 294 13.04 0.00 -25.51
CA GLY A 294 11.59 -0.12 -25.67
C GLY A 294 10.84 0.68 -24.58
N THR A 295 9.65 1.21 -24.91
CA THR A 295 8.87 2.11 -24.04
C THR A 295 8.55 1.52 -22.66
N GLY A 296 8.33 0.19 -22.55
CA GLY A 296 8.14 -0.48 -21.28
C GLY A 296 9.38 -0.42 -20.37
N TYR A 297 10.57 -0.65 -20.95
CA TYR A 297 11.83 -0.53 -20.22
C TYR A 297 12.10 0.93 -19.78
N GLN A 298 11.83 1.90 -20.64
CA GLN A 298 11.93 3.33 -20.31
C GLN A 298 11.06 3.67 -19.09
N SER A 299 9.81 3.21 -19.09
CA SER A 299 8.88 3.42 -17.97
C SER A 299 9.37 2.78 -16.68
N MET A 300 9.92 1.57 -16.74
CA MET A 300 10.49 0.89 -15.55
C MET A 300 11.73 1.59 -15.02
N ILE A 301 12.62 2.07 -15.88
CA ILE A 301 13.80 2.84 -15.45
C ILE A 301 13.38 4.12 -14.72
N ILE A 302 12.40 4.85 -15.25
CA ILE A 302 11.89 6.07 -14.61
C ILE A 302 11.27 5.75 -13.25
N LEU A 303 10.51 4.66 -13.15
CA LEU A 303 9.96 4.21 -11.86
C LEU A 303 11.07 3.81 -10.88
N SER A 304 12.11 3.10 -11.33
CA SER A 304 13.24 2.72 -10.48
C SER A 304 14.06 3.93 -10.01
N ILE A 305 14.22 4.95 -10.85
CA ILE A 305 14.83 6.24 -10.44
C ILE A 305 13.95 6.90 -9.38
N LEU A 306 12.63 6.88 -9.55
CA LEU A 306 11.70 7.42 -8.58
C LEU A 306 11.76 6.63 -7.25
N GLU A 307 11.82 5.32 -7.30
CA GLU A 307 11.91 4.46 -6.11
C GLU A 307 13.18 4.78 -5.32
N ALA A 308 14.33 4.85 -5.99
CA ALA A 308 15.58 5.28 -5.38
C ALA A 308 15.51 6.72 -4.81
N TYR A 309 14.82 7.63 -5.52
CA TYR A 309 14.55 8.98 -5.02
C TYR A 309 13.73 8.94 -3.72
N VAL A 310 12.68 8.14 -3.68
CA VAL A 310 11.79 8.00 -2.52
C VAL A 310 12.53 7.46 -1.31
N GLU A 311 13.33 6.40 -1.48
CA GLU A 311 14.12 5.79 -0.40
C GLU A 311 15.09 6.79 0.24
N LEU A 312 15.77 7.59 -0.59
CA LEU A 312 16.71 8.61 -0.10
C LEU A 312 15.98 9.81 0.53
N ALA A 313 14.82 10.18 -0.01
CA ALA A 313 14.01 11.27 0.51
C ALA A 313 13.33 10.93 1.84
N GLN A 314 13.03 9.67 2.13
CA GLN A 314 12.44 9.21 3.40
C GLN A 314 13.17 9.71 4.65
N LYS A 315 14.43 10.01 4.51
CA LYS A 315 15.25 10.53 5.62
C LYS A 315 15.01 12.01 5.92
N LYS A 316 14.31 12.76 5.04
CA LYS A 316 14.31 14.24 5.12
C LYS A 316 12.94 14.92 4.99
N THR A 317 11.96 14.41 4.22
CA THR A 317 10.68 15.14 3.98
C THR A 317 9.53 14.24 3.53
N GLU A 318 8.34 14.43 4.12
CA GLU A 318 7.10 13.86 3.63
C GLU A 318 6.64 14.61 2.36
N TYR A 319 6.13 13.86 1.37
CA TYR A 319 5.57 14.42 0.14
C TYR A 319 4.31 13.66 -0.30
N ILE A 320 3.54 14.31 -1.18
CA ILE A 320 2.41 13.69 -1.85
C ILE A 320 2.84 13.42 -3.30
N LEU A 321 2.64 12.19 -3.77
CA LEU A 321 2.97 11.75 -5.11
C LEU A 321 1.72 11.60 -5.96
N ILE A 322 1.64 12.32 -7.07
CA ILE A 322 0.60 12.14 -8.08
C ILE A 322 1.21 11.45 -9.30
N ILE A 323 0.57 10.37 -9.78
CA ILE A 323 1.00 9.66 -10.98
C ILE A 323 -0.19 9.48 -11.91
N GLU A 324 0.00 9.84 -13.19
CA GLU A 324 -0.99 9.57 -14.22
C GLU A 324 -0.64 8.29 -14.97
N GLU A 325 -1.62 7.36 -15.00
CA GLU A 325 -1.59 6.11 -15.76
C GLU A 325 -0.21 5.41 -15.73
N PRO A 326 0.28 5.01 -14.54
CA PRO A 326 1.61 4.43 -14.38
C PRO A 326 1.82 3.14 -15.19
N GLU A 327 0.75 2.45 -15.53
CA GLU A 327 0.73 1.20 -16.29
C GLU A 327 0.94 1.36 -17.80
N VAL A 328 0.89 2.57 -18.34
CA VAL A 328 0.99 2.80 -19.78
C VAL A 328 2.31 2.23 -20.32
N TYR A 329 2.21 1.44 -21.39
CA TYR A 329 3.30 0.71 -22.05
C TYR A 329 3.93 -0.43 -21.25
N LEU A 330 3.40 -0.80 -20.08
CA LEU A 330 3.90 -1.93 -19.29
C LEU A 330 3.16 -3.23 -19.64
N HIS A 331 3.94 -4.31 -19.76
CA HIS A 331 3.38 -5.67 -19.81
C HIS A 331 2.67 -5.98 -18.47
N PRO A 332 1.60 -6.80 -18.44
CA PRO A 332 0.85 -7.11 -17.21
C PRO A 332 1.70 -7.54 -16.01
N SER A 333 2.76 -8.33 -16.22
CA SER A 333 3.67 -8.72 -15.13
C SER A 333 4.40 -7.51 -14.52
N LEU A 334 4.82 -6.55 -15.35
CA LEU A 334 5.45 -5.31 -14.89
C LEU A 334 4.44 -4.35 -14.25
N GLN A 335 3.17 -4.37 -14.68
CA GLN A 335 2.11 -3.60 -14.03
C GLN A 335 1.90 -4.06 -12.58
N ARG A 336 1.95 -5.37 -12.31
CA ARG A 336 1.86 -5.91 -10.94
C ARG A 336 3.00 -5.40 -10.06
N LYS A 337 4.24 -5.51 -10.55
CA LYS A 337 5.41 -5.01 -9.82
C LYS A 337 5.36 -3.50 -9.58
N MET A 338 4.92 -2.75 -10.58
CA MET A 338 4.71 -1.30 -10.46
C MET A 338 3.71 -0.95 -9.34
N ILE A 339 2.58 -1.67 -9.24
CA ILE A 339 1.62 -1.45 -8.14
C ILE A 339 2.27 -1.80 -6.79
N ASP A 340 3.05 -2.89 -6.71
CA ASP A 340 3.77 -3.24 -5.48
C ASP A 340 4.75 -2.14 -5.07
N THR A 341 5.49 -1.57 -6.02
CA THR A 341 6.35 -0.39 -5.78
C THR A 341 5.55 0.80 -5.25
N LEU A 342 4.38 1.11 -5.83
CA LEU A 342 3.54 2.20 -5.35
C LEU A 342 3.01 1.95 -3.93
N LEU A 343 2.67 0.71 -3.61
CA LEU A 343 2.26 0.32 -2.25
C LEU A 343 3.42 0.48 -1.26
N MET A 344 4.65 0.10 -1.61
CA MET A 344 5.83 0.35 -0.76
C MET A 344 6.07 1.85 -0.55
N ILE A 345 6.00 2.66 -1.60
CA ILE A 345 6.11 4.12 -1.50
C ILE A 345 5.05 4.68 -0.55
N SER A 346 3.84 4.14 -0.59
CA SER A 346 2.71 4.61 0.22
C SER A 346 2.85 4.33 1.72
N MET A 347 3.78 3.50 2.15
CA MET A 347 4.04 3.27 3.57
C MET A 347 4.49 4.54 4.30
N ASN A 348 5.21 5.44 3.62
CA ASN A 348 5.79 6.64 4.20
C ASN A 348 5.30 7.96 3.55
N ASN A 349 4.61 7.87 2.42
CA ASN A 349 4.15 9.02 1.64
C ASN A 349 2.74 8.79 1.15
N GLN A 350 2.00 9.85 0.82
CA GLN A 350 0.70 9.67 0.17
C GLN A 350 0.87 9.53 -1.34
N VAL A 351 0.29 8.48 -1.94
CA VAL A 351 0.31 8.22 -3.38
C VAL A 351 -1.11 8.34 -3.94
N ILE A 352 -1.30 9.18 -4.94
CA ILE A 352 -2.59 9.35 -5.63
C ILE A 352 -2.34 9.13 -7.12
N PHE A 353 -3.04 8.20 -7.75
CA PHE A 353 -2.81 7.92 -9.15
C PHE A 353 -4.08 7.63 -9.94
N SER A 354 -4.01 7.79 -11.25
CA SER A 354 -5.08 7.35 -12.16
C SER A 354 -4.69 6.04 -12.83
N SER A 355 -5.65 5.17 -13.08
CA SER A 355 -5.42 3.92 -13.79
C SER A 355 -6.65 3.52 -14.62
N HIS A 356 -6.40 2.76 -15.69
CA HIS A 356 -7.42 2.05 -16.43
C HIS A 356 -7.19 0.52 -16.41
N SER A 357 -6.19 0.07 -15.64
CA SER A 357 -5.80 -1.34 -15.57
C SER A 357 -6.65 -2.12 -14.57
N PRO A 358 -7.21 -3.26 -14.98
CA PRO A 358 -7.87 -4.19 -14.07
C PRO A 358 -6.95 -4.73 -12.98
N ILE A 359 -5.63 -4.81 -13.23
CA ILE A 359 -4.61 -5.28 -12.28
C ILE A 359 -4.57 -4.40 -11.04
N THR A 360 -4.77 -3.09 -11.21
CA THR A 360 -4.83 -2.13 -10.09
C THR A 360 -5.95 -2.50 -9.12
N VAL A 361 -7.12 -2.89 -9.63
CA VAL A 361 -8.27 -3.28 -8.81
C VAL A 361 -7.99 -4.56 -8.02
N GLY A 362 -7.28 -5.51 -8.63
CA GLY A 362 -6.96 -6.79 -7.98
C GLY A 362 -5.93 -6.68 -6.84
N LYS A 363 -5.18 -5.58 -6.78
CA LYS A 363 -4.10 -5.40 -5.79
C LYS A 363 -4.40 -4.36 -4.69
N MET A 364 -5.50 -3.61 -4.80
CA MET A 364 -5.84 -2.53 -3.88
C MET A 364 -7.12 -2.83 -3.10
N GLU A 365 -7.23 -2.26 -1.91
CA GLU A 365 -8.44 -2.33 -1.12
C GLU A 365 -9.55 -1.44 -1.70
N ARG A 366 -10.81 -1.79 -1.41
CA ARG A 366 -11.98 -1.07 -1.95
C ARG A 366 -12.02 0.41 -1.59
N ASN A 367 -11.62 0.77 -0.36
CA ASN A 367 -11.54 2.16 0.11
C ASN A 367 -10.45 2.98 -0.58
N GLN A 368 -9.46 2.30 -1.16
CA GLN A 368 -8.33 2.89 -1.90
C GLN A 368 -8.65 3.14 -3.38
N ILE A 369 -9.87 2.83 -3.81
CA ILE A 369 -10.26 2.94 -5.21
C ILE A 369 -11.53 3.79 -5.34
N LYS A 370 -11.50 4.77 -6.25
CA LYS A 370 -12.68 5.54 -6.68
C LYS A 370 -12.90 5.35 -8.17
N LEU A 371 -14.15 5.08 -8.52
CA LEU A 371 -14.56 4.94 -9.90
C LEU A 371 -14.96 6.28 -10.48
N VAL A 372 -14.38 6.62 -11.63
CA VAL A 372 -14.69 7.82 -12.40
C VAL A 372 -15.46 7.42 -13.66
N LYS A 373 -16.69 7.87 -13.77
CA LYS A 373 -17.57 7.64 -14.93
C LYS A 373 -17.84 8.94 -15.66
N ARG A 374 -18.18 8.83 -16.94
CA ARG A 374 -18.66 9.96 -17.72
C ARG A 374 -20.10 9.73 -18.13
N GLU A 375 -21.03 10.48 -17.55
CA GLU A 375 -22.47 10.40 -17.83
C GLU A 375 -22.96 11.73 -18.40
N ALA A 376 -23.63 11.68 -19.53
CA ALA A 376 -24.12 12.88 -20.24
C ALA A 376 -23.05 13.99 -20.46
N GLY A 377 -21.77 13.60 -20.59
CA GLY A 377 -20.64 14.51 -20.79
C GLY A 377 -20.04 15.09 -19.50
N GLU A 378 -20.55 14.72 -18.34
CA GLU A 378 -20.07 15.13 -17.01
C GLU A 378 -19.36 13.97 -16.33
N ALA A 379 -18.25 14.28 -15.65
CA ALA A 379 -17.53 13.27 -14.86
C ALA A 379 -18.13 13.18 -13.46
N THR A 380 -18.46 11.96 -13.05
CA THR A 380 -18.93 11.61 -11.71
C THR A 380 -17.95 10.69 -11.01
N VAL A 381 -17.85 10.80 -9.69
CA VAL A 381 -16.96 9.96 -8.86
C VAL A 381 -17.82 9.21 -7.86
N SER A 382 -17.61 7.90 -7.76
CA SER A 382 -18.33 7.03 -6.84
C SER A 382 -17.40 6.00 -6.23
N ASP A 383 -17.84 5.38 -5.12
CA ASP A 383 -17.21 4.17 -4.63
C ASP A 383 -17.38 3.06 -5.65
N ILE A 384 -16.37 2.19 -5.72
CA ILE A 384 -16.38 1.10 -6.68
C ILE A 384 -17.27 -0.04 -6.20
N THR A 385 -18.10 -0.57 -7.11
CA THR A 385 -18.80 -1.84 -6.93
C THR A 385 -18.19 -2.88 -7.87
N VAL A 386 -18.35 -4.17 -7.54
CA VAL A 386 -17.78 -5.23 -8.37
C VAL A 386 -18.38 -5.25 -9.78
N SER A 387 -19.69 -4.99 -9.89
CA SER A 387 -20.36 -4.85 -11.19
C SER A 387 -19.81 -3.69 -12.02
N ASP A 388 -19.36 -2.63 -11.37
CA ASP A 388 -18.73 -1.50 -12.04
C ASP A 388 -17.36 -1.84 -12.59
N VAL A 389 -16.56 -2.65 -11.88
CA VAL A 389 -15.23 -3.09 -12.33
C VAL A 389 -15.33 -3.80 -13.68
N ILE A 390 -16.26 -4.76 -13.77
CA ILE A 390 -16.48 -5.55 -14.99
C ILE A 390 -16.95 -4.67 -16.14
N ARG A 391 -17.91 -3.78 -15.87
CA ARG A 391 -18.53 -2.97 -16.92
C ARG A 391 -17.66 -1.81 -17.41
N GLU A 392 -17.04 -1.10 -16.49
CA GLU A 392 -16.36 0.16 -16.81
C GLU A 392 -14.90 -0.02 -17.20
N LEU A 393 -14.22 -1.03 -16.65
CA LEU A 393 -12.85 -1.35 -17.09
C LEU A 393 -12.84 -2.22 -18.35
N GLY A 394 -14.02 -2.61 -18.84
CA GLY A 394 -14.15 -3.45 -20.03
C GLY A 394 -13.48 -4.80 -19.83
N ILE A 395 -13.44 -5.28 -18.56
CA ILE A 395 -12.92 -6.62 -18.27
C ILE A 395 -13.83 -7.60 -18.99
N ARG A 396 -13.44 -7.99 -20.20
CA ARG A 396 -14.03 -9.12 -20.88
C ARG A 396 -13.46 -10.39 -20.26
N ALA A 397 -14.17 -11.49 -20.42
CA ALA A 397 -13.61 -12.81 -20.11
C ALA A 397 -12.18 -12.97 -20.66
N ASP A 398 -11.89 -12.31 -21.77
CA ASP A 398 -10.59 -12.33 -22.44
C ASP A 398 -9.47 -11.64 -21.65
N ASP A 399 -9.76 -10.66 -20.80
CA ASP A 399 -8.74 -9.92 -19.99
C ASP A 399 -8.29 -10.74 -18.76
N ILE A 400 -9.14 -11.69 -18.34
CA ILE A 400 -8.79 -12.68 -17.30
C ILE A 400 -7.85 -13.76 -17.88
N LEU A 401 -7.79 -13.88 -19.19
CA LEU A 401 -6.98 -14.85 -19.94
C LEU A 401 -5.46 -14.65 -19.81
N VAL A 402 -5.01 -13.58 -19.20
CA VAL A 402 -3.58 -13.38 -18.89
C VAL A 402 -3.10 -14.35 -17.81
N ASN A 403 -4.02 -14.89 -17.01
CA ASN A 403 -3.72 -15.86 -15.97
C ASN A 403 -4.07 -17.28 -16.44
N LYS A 404 -3.21 -18.23 -16.13
CA LYS A 404 -3.43 -19.65 -16.45
C LYS A 404 -4.49 -20.30 -15.55
N GLY A 405 -4.81 -19.67 -14.40
CA GLY A 405 -5.80 -20.14 -13.45
C GLY A 405 -6.24 -19.05 -12.48
N ILE A 406 -7.36 -19.28 -11.79
CA ILE A 406 -7.92 -18.32 -10.81
C ILE A 406 -8.26 -19.07 -9.52
N ILE A 407 -7.85 -18.52 -8.38
CA ILE A 407 -8.23 -19.00 -7.05
C ILE A 407 -8.95 -17.89 -6.29
N PHE A 408 -10.13 -18.19 -5.76
CA PHE A 408 -10.88 -17.28 -4.91
C PHE A 408 -10.69 -17.66 -3.45
N VAL A 409 -10.35 -16.69 -2.60
CA VAL A 409 -10.14 -16.85 -1.16
C VAL A 409 -10.91 -15.81 -0.36
N GLU A 410 -11.13 -16.00 0.93
CA GLU A 410 -11.89 -15.06 1.76
C GLU A 410 -11.04 -13.87 2.21
N GLY A 411 -9.79 -14.08 2.61
CA GLY A 411 -8.95 -13.09 3.26
C GLY A 411 -7.54 -12.95 2.72
N GLN A 412 -6.82 -11.98 3.29
CA GLN A 412 -5.43 -11.69 2.92
C GLN A 412 -4.49 -12.81 3.41
N ASP A 413 -4.78 -13.36 4.59
CA ASP A 413 -4.00 -14.46 5.16
C ASP A 413 -4.07 -15.71 4.27
N ASP A 414 -5.28 -16.04 3.80
CA ASP A 414 -5.51 -17.16 2.88
C ASP A 414 -4.70 -16.98 1.62
N LYS A 415 -4.73 -15.76 1.06
CA LYS A 415 -3.98 -15.43 -0.15
C LYS A 415 -2.48 -15.66 0.05
N ALA A 416 -1.91 -15.16 1.14
CA ALA A 416 -0.48 -15.29 1.41
C ALA A 416 -0.05 -16.77 1.55
N VAL A 417 -0.84 -17.59 2.26
CA VAL A 417 -0.61 -19.03 2.41
C VAL A 417 -0.70 -19.74 1.06
N ILE A 418 -1.74 -19.45 0.28
CA ILE A 418 -1.97 -20.08 -1.02
C ILE A 418 -0.85 -19.72 -2.02
N GLU A 419 -0.48 -18.44 -2.13
CA GLU A 419 0.61 -17.99 -3.02
C GLU A 419 1.94 -18.64 -2.63
N TYR A 420 2.23 -18.76 -1.33
CA TYR A 420 3.42 -19.45 -0.84
C TYR A 420 3.44 -20.92 -1.24
N ILE A 421 2.33 -21.66 -1.03
CA ILE A 421 2.23 -23.07 -1.39
C ILE A 421 2.32 -23.26 -2.91
N LEU A 422 1.64 -22.42 -3.70
CA LEU A 422 1.70 -22.48 -5.17
C LEU A 422 3.14 -22.37 -5.69
N ASN A 423 3.93 -21.43 -5.17
CA ASN A 423 5.33 -21.27 -5.55
C ASN A 423 6.22 -22.45 -5.13
N ARG A 424 5.80 -23.18 -4.09
CA ARG A 424 6.48 -24.42 -3.67
C ARG A 424 6.11 -25.61 -4.57
N ILE A 425 4.87 -25.64 -5.08
CA ILE A 425 4.42 -26.66 -6.06
C ILE A 425 5.11 -26.41 -7.40
N HIS A 426 5.05 -25.21 -7.91
CA HIS A 426 5.66 -24.84 -9.19
C HIS A 426 6.25 -23.41 -9.09
N PRO A 427 7.57 -23.22 -9.28
CA PRO A 427 8.20 -21.89 -9.20
C PRO A 427 7.56 -20.91 -10.18
N GLY A 428 7.12 -19.77 -9.67
CA GLY A 428 6.42 -18.73 -10.44
C GLY A 428 4.92 -18.97 -10.63
N ALA A 429 4.33 -20.01 -10.02
CA ALA A 429 2.89 -20.27 -10.14
C ALA A 429 2.03 -19.12 -9.61
N SER A 430 2.45 -18.41 -8.56
CA SER A 430 1.73 -17.24 -8.04
C SER A 430 1.69 -16.06 -9.01
N ASP A 431 2.60 -15.99 -9.99
CA ASP A 431 2.57 -14.98 -11.05
C ASP A 431 1.60 -15.33 -12.19
N GLU A 432 1.33 -16.62 -12.38
CA GLU A 432 0.52 -17.15 -13.47
C GLU A 432 -0.90 -17.56 -13.03
N ILE A 433 -1.09 -17.83 -11.74
CA ILE A 433 -2.38 -18.16 -11.13
C ILE A 433 -2.81 -16.98 -10.25
N ASN A 434 -3.91 -16.36 -10.59
CA ASN A 434 -4.39 -15.18 -9.86
C ASN A 434 -5.17 -15.58 -8.59
N VAL A 435 -4.67 -15.20 -7.41
CA VAL A 435 -5.36 -15.42 -6.14
C VAL A 435 -6.14 -14.16 -5.77
N LEU A 436 -7.46 -14.23 -5.86
CA LEU A 436 -8.39 -13.12 -5.66
C LEU A 436 -9.06 -13.18 -4.28
N ILE A 437 -9.00 -12.09 -3.54
CA ILE A 437 -9.68 -11.96 -2.24
C ILE A 437 -11.13 -11.55 -2.47
N ALA A 438 -12.05 -12.38 -2.00
CA ALA A 438 -13.48 -12.09 -2.08
C ALA A 438 -13.96 -11.13 -0.98
N GLY A 439 -13.27 -11.06 0.15
CA GLY A 439 -13.53 -10.12 1.25
C GLY A 439 -14.78 -10.43 2.09
N ASN A 440 -15.77 -11.11 1.54
CA ASN A 440 -16.96 -11.65 2.25
C ASN A 440 -17.71 -12.67 1.39
N CYS A 441 -18.60 -13.43 2.03
CA CYS A 441 -19.42 -14.46 1.37
C CYS A 441 -20.25 -13.94 0.19
N GLU A 442 -20.73 -12.69 0.22
CA GLU A 442 -21.54 -12.12 -0.86
C GLU A 442 -20.69 -11.83 -2.10
N ASN A 443 -19.48 -11.37 -1.93
CA ASN A 443 -18.54 -11.15 -3.02
C ASN A 443 -18.06 -12.49 -3.61
N LEU A 444 -17.81 -13.51 -2.77
CA LEU A 444 -17.45 -14.85 -3.25
C LEU A 444 -18.52 -15.44 -4.16
N LYS A 445 -19.80 -15.29 -3.80
CA LYS A 445 -20.95 -15.65 -4.63
C LYS A 445 -20.95 -14.92 -5.96
N PHE A 446 -20.57 -13.66 -5.96
CA PHE A 446 -20.54 -12.82 -7.15
C PHE A 446 -19.38 -13.21 -8.09
N PHE A 447 -18.17 -13.41 -7.58
CA PHE A 447 -17.03 -13.83 -8.39
C PHE A 447 -17.22 -15.22 -9.01
N ALA A 448 -17.81 -16.15 -8.25
CA ALA A 448 -18.16 -17.47 -8.75
C ALA A 448 -19.29 -17.45 -9.79
N ASN A 449 -20.10 -16.41 -9.79
CA ASN A 449 -21.21 -16.19 -10.72
C ASN A 449 -20.88 -15.30 -11.90
N ALA A 450 -19.73 -14.69 -11.92
CA ALA A 450 -19.37 -13.90 -13.08
C ALA A 450 -19.60 -14.79 -14.31
N GLU A 451 -20.38 -14.30 -15.27
CA GLU A 451 -20.56 -14.91 -16.61
C GLU A 451 -19.23 -15.39 -17.20
N ILE A 452 -18.15 -14.87 -16.66
CA ILE A 452 -16.76 -15.14 -16.91
C ILE A 452 -16.38 -16.59 -16.63
N LEU A 453 -16.80 -17.17 -15.49
CA LEU A 453 -16.46 -18.56 -15.13
C LEU A 453 -17.44 -19.55 -15.77
N ILE A 454 -18.67 -19.14 -15.96
CA ILE A 454 -19.76 -19.99 -16.44
C ILE A 454 -19.79 -20.04 -17.98
N ASN A 455 -19.52 -18.92 -18.65
CA ASN A 455 -19.41 -18.82 -20.10
C ASN A 455 -17.95 -18.90 -20.59
N ASN A 456 -17.08 -19.51 -19.81
CA ASN A 456 -15.64 -19.62 -20.09
C ASN A 456 -15.37 -20.40 -21.38
N LYS A 457 -15.36 -19.71 -22.50
CA LYS A 457 -15.01 -20.28 -23.83
C LYS A 457 -13.57 -20.83 -23.88
N PHE A 458 -12.75 -20.54 -22.88
CA PHE A 458 -11.32 -20.85 -22.83
C PHE A 458 -10.94 -21.88 -21.76
N ASN A 459 -11.92 -22.42 -21.01
CA ASN A 459 -11.69 -23.45 -19.98
C ASN A 459 -10.58 -23.13 -18.99
N ILE A 460 -10.52 -21.88 -18.47
CA ILE A 460 -9.53 -21.51 -17.44
C ILE A 460 -9.89 -22.27 -16.16
N PRO A 461 -8.97 -23.08 -15.60
CA PRO A 461 -9.18 -23.73 -14.32
C PRO A 461 -9.38 -22.72 -13.21
N PHE A 462 -10.34 -22.98 -12.33
CA PHE A 462 -10.55 -22.16 -11.14
C PHE A 462 -10.79 -23.00 -9.89
N LEU A 463 -10.48 -22.42 -8.73
CA LEU A 463 -10.70 -23.03 -7.43
C LEU A 463 -11.29 -21.99 -6.47
N ILE A 464 -12.32 -22.37 -5.73
CA ILE A 464 -12.93 -21.55 -4.70
C ILE A 464 -12.57 -22.17 -3.36
N ILE A 465 -11.78 -21.45 -2.57
CA ILE A 465 -11.39 -21.90 -1.22
C ILE A 465 -12.17 -21.07 -0.23
N ARG A 466 -12.88 -21.76 0.65
CA ARG A 466 -13.73 -21.14 1.66
C ARG A 466 -13.59 -21.82 3.01
N ASP A 467 -13.69 -21.01 4.07
CA ASP A 467 -13.70 -21.49 5.44
C ASP A 467 -15.02 -22.25 5.75
N SER A 468 -14.89 -23.34 6.53
CA SER A 468 -16.07 -24.08 6.97
C SER A 468 -16.86 -23.33 8.04
N ASP A 469 -16.24 -22.41 8.77
CA ASP A 469 -16.80 -21.72 9.92
C ASP A 469 -17.38 -22.70 10.97
N GLY A 470 -16.81 -23.91 11.06
CA GLY A 470 -17.26 -24.98 11.92
C GLY A 470 -18.48 -25.76 11.44
N MET A 471 -18.93 -25.54 10.18
CA MET A 471 -19.98 -26.31 9.57
C MET A 471 -19.43 -27.60 8.93
N ASP A 472 -20.34 -28.56 8.66
CA ASP A 472 -19.98 -29.73 7.88
C ASP A 472 -19.58 -29.34 6.45
N VAL A 473 -18.51 -29.96 5.94
CA VAL A 473 -17.92 -29.65 4.65
C VAL A 473 -18.92 -29.81 3.50
N GLU A 474 -19.68 -30.93 3.48
CA GLU A 474 -20.67 -31.18 2.43
C GLU A 474 -21.83 -30.19 2.52
N GLN A 475 -22.31 -29.91 3.73
CA GLN A 475 -23.37 -28.90 3.94
C GLN A 475 -22.93 -27.52 3.46
N ARG A 476 -21.69 -27.10 3.81
CA ARG A 476 -21.14 -25.81 3.40
C ARG A 476 -20.94 -25.73 1.90
N THR A 477 -20.50 -26.82 1.27
CA THR A 477 -20.38 -26.94 -0.19
C THR A 477 -21.73 -26.78 -0.88
N GLN A 478 -22.77 -27.41 -0.36
CA GLN A 478 -24.12 -27.32 -0.93
C GLN A 478 -24.73 -25.93 -0.75
N GLU A 479 -24.52 -25.26 0.39
CA GLU A 479 -24.93 -23.88 0.60
C GLU A 479 -24.30 -22.95 -0.46
N LEU A 480 -22.97 -23.02 -0.61
CA LEU A 480 -22.25 -22.21 -1.57
C LEU A 480 -22.71 -22.49 -2.99
N LEU A 481 -22.85 -23.78 -3.36
CA LEU A 481 -23.33 -24.19 -4.68
C LEU A 481 -24.75 -23.68 -4.94
N SER A 482 -25.67 -23.80 -3.97
CA SER A 482 -27.03 -23.28 -4.06
C SER A 482 -27.06 -21.78 -4.30
N ASP A 483 -26.19 -21.04 -3.61
CA ASP A 483 -26.12 -19.61 -3.77
C ASP A 483 -25.53 -19.21 -5.13
N ILE A 484 -24.53 -19.95 -5.62
CA ILE A 484 -23.98 -19.78 -6.96
C ILE A 484 -25.05 -20.05 -8.03
N VAL A 485 -25.83 -21.10 -7.90
CA VAL A 485 -26.89 -21.47 -8.85
C VAL A 485 -28.04 -20.46 -8.83
N LYS A 486 -28.42 -19.88 -7.69
CA LYS A 486 -29.47 -18.86 -7.59
C LYS A 486 -29.14 -17.57 -8.36
N VAL A 487 -27.91 -17.21 -8.46
CA VAL A 487 -27.46 -15.99 -9.16
C VAL A 487 -27.13 -16.31 -10.63
N GLY A 488 -26.63 -17.51 -10.94
CA GLY A 488 -26.36 -17.98 -12.30
C GLY A 488 -27.66 -18.35 -13.04
N ARG A 489 -28.05 -17.54 -14.02
CA ARG A 489 -29.23 -17.84 -14.86
C ARG A 489 -28.89 -18.94 -15.86
N ASN A 490 -29.58 -20.10 -15.78
CA ASN A 490 -29.51 -21.20 -16.76
C ASN A 490 -28.22 -21.99 -16.84
N LEU A 491 -27.66 -22.46 -15.69
CA LEU A 491 -26.58 -23.40 -15.67
C LEU A 491 -26.99 -24.81 -16.11
N SER A 492 -26.18 -25.50 -16.93
CA SER A 492 -26.37 -26.89 -17.24
C SER A 492 -25.97 -27.80 -16.08
N GLU A 493 -26.45 -29.05 -16.05
CA GLU A 493 -26.04 -30.03 -15.04
C GLU A 493 -24.54 -30.30 -15.03
N ASP A 494 -23.89 -30.30 -16.18
CA ASP A 494 -22.45 -30.47 -16.31
C ASP A 494 -21.70 -29.28 -15.70
N GLN A 495 -22.13 -28.04 -15.95
CA GLN A 495 -21.54 -26.85 -15.35
C GLN A 495 -21.69 -26.83 -13.82
N ILE A 496 -22.83 -27.27 -13.30
CA ILE A 496 -23.04 -27.39 -11.85
C ILE A 496 -22.08 -28.41 -11.24
N LYS A 497 -21.85 -29.52 -11.95
CA LYS A 497 -20.91 -30.55 -11.51
C LYS A 497 -19.46 -30.04 -11.49
N ASP A 498 -19.05 -29.32 -12.53
CA ASP A 498 -17.70 -28.74 -12.65
C ASP A 498 -17.47 -27.67 -11.55
N ILE A 499 -18.48 -26.82 -11.29
CA ILE A 499 -18.41 -25.84 -10.20
C ILE A 499 -18.26 -26.56 -8.85
N LYS A 500 -19.04 -27.63 -8.61
CA LYS A 500 -18.92 -28.40 -7.36
C LYS A 500 -17.53 -28.98 -7.16
N GLN A 501 -16.88 -29.45 -8.21
CA GLN A 501 -15.53 -29.99 -8.17
C GLN A 501 -14.46 -28.91 -7.94
N SER A 502 -14.77 -27.65 -8.27
CA SER A 502 -13.89 -26.50 -8.09
C SER A 502 -14.10 -25.78 -6.74
N ILE A 503 -14.87 -26.36 -5.81
CA ILE A 503 -15.08 -25.83 -4.47
C ILE A 503 -14.27 -26.64 -3.47
N PHE A 504 -13.40 -25.97 -2.73
CA PHE A 504 -12.68 -26.52 -1.58
C PHE A 504 -13.16 -25.82 -0.31
N ILE A 505 -13.73 -26.58 0.63
CA ILE A 505 -14.09 -26.09 1.96
C ILE A 505 -13.07 -26.62 2.95
N THR A 506 -12.55 -25.76 3.82
CA THR A 506 -11.59 -26.19 4.84
C THR A 506 -12.20 -27.25 5.77
N SER A 507 -11.44 -28.32 6.05
CA SER A 507 -11.85 -29.34 7.00
C SER A 507 -11.71 -28.86 8.46
N LYS A 508 -10.95 -27.81 8.69
CA LYS A 508 -10.84 -27.07 9.95
C LYS A 508 -11.75 -25.84 9.91
N TYR A 509 -11.85 -25.10 11.00
CA TYR A 509 -12.67 -23.89 11.09
C TYR A 509 -12.34 -22.89 9.97
N SER A 510 -11.06 -22.67 9.77
CA SER A 510 -10.47 -21.76 8.75
C SER A 510 -9.09 -22.27 8.32
N ILE A 511 -8.46 -21.62 7.33
CA ILE A 511 -7.11 -21.97 6.87
C ILE A 511 -6.10 -21.96 8.02
N GLU A 512 -6.19 -21.00 8.94
CA GLU A 512 -5.27 -20.95 10.09
C GLU A 512 -5.38 -22.19 10.98
N GLY A 513 -6.54 -22.86 11.00
CA GLY A 513 -6.72 -24.11 11.73
C GLY A 513 -5.79 -25.24 11.30
N TYR A 514 -5.32 -25.23 10.07
CA TYR A 514 -4.35 -26.18 9.56
C TYR A 514 -2.95 -26.00 10.17
N PHE A 515 -2.65 -24.84 10.74
CA PHE A 515 -1.38 -24.55 11.39
C PHE A 515 -1.34 -24.94 12.86
N ILE A 516 -2.48 -25.27 13.45
CA ILE A 516 -2.57 -25.71 14.85
C ILE A 516 -2.30 -27.21 14.92
N ASN A 517 -1.05 -27.61 14.70
CA ASN A 517 -0.58 -28.97 14.80
C ASN A 517 0.85 -29.05 15.32
N GLU A 518 1.25 -30.24 15.81
CA GLU A 518 2.55 -30.44 16.43
C GLU A 518 3.72 -30.19 15.47
N LEU A 519 3.56 -30.53 14.20
CA LEU A 519 4.63 -30.37 13.22
C LEU A 519 5.00 -28.90 13.06
N LEU A 520 4.02 -28.05 12.71
CA LEU A 520 4.26 -26.65 12.38
C LEU A 520 4.57 -25.81 13.62
N LEU A 521 3.85 -26.01 14.72
CA LEU A 521 4.08 -25.24 15.93
C LEU A 521 5.35 -25.63 16.69
N LYS A 522 6.01 -26.73 16.33
CA LYS A 522 7.33 -27.09 16.88
C LYS A 522 8.39 -26.01 16.62
N GLU A 523 8.27 -25.30 15.50
CA GLU A 523 9.17 -24.21 15.13
C GLU A 523 9.12 -23.01 16.09
N THR A 524 8.08 -22.92 16.91
CA THR A 524 7.96 -21.88 17.93
C THR A 524 8.90 -22.08 19.13
N GLY A 525 9.50 -23.28 19.26
CA GLY A 525 10.38 -23.62 20.37
C GLY A 525 9.65 -23.83 21.72
N ILE A 526 8.31 -23.90 21.70
CA ILE A 526 7.51 -24.24 22.89
C ILE A 526 7.81 -25.67 23.27
N GLU A 527 7.82 -25.96 24.61
CA GLU A 527 8.02 -27.32 25.12
C GLU A 527 7.02 -28.29 24.48
N GLU A 528 7.51 -29.40 23.94
CA GLU A 528 6.72 -30.36 23.16
C GLU A 528 5.50 -30.89 23.90
N GLN A 529 5.63 -31.18 25.19
CA GLN A 529 4.51 -31.69 26.00
C GLN A 529 3.44 -30.61 26.19
N LEU A 530 3.83 -29.37 26.44
CA LEU A 530 2.93 -28.24 26.58
C LEU A 530 2.20 -27.97 25.26
N LEU A 531 2.92 -28.03 24.13
CA LEU A 531 2.36 -27.85 22.78
C LEU A 531 1.32 -28.95 22.48
N ARG A 532 1.64 -30.21 22.72
CA ARG A 532 0.70 -31.33 22.54
C ARG A 532 -0.56 -31.16 23.37
N ASN A 533 -0.42 -30.78 24.63
CA ASN A 533 -1.55 -30.56 25.54
C ASN A 533 -2.43 -29.39 25.06
N MET A 534 -1.81 -28.29 24.61
CA MET A 534 -2.53 -27.14 24.02
C MET A 534 -3.35 -27.54 22.79
N ILE A 535 -2.73 -28.23 21.85
CA ILE A 535 -3.36 -28.66 20.58
C ILE A 535 -4.49 -29.64 20.88
N ARG A 536 -4.24 -30.63 21.72
CA ARG A 536 -5.25 -31.64 22.13
C ARG A 536 -6.46 -31.01 22.82
N CYS A 537 -6.23 -30.03 23.68
CA CYS A 537 -7.28 -29.29 24.36
C CYS A 537 -8.09 -28.44 23.33
N TYR A 538 -7.43 -27.81 22.38
CA TYR A 538 -8.07 -27.07 21.31
C TYR A 538 -8.94 -27.97 20.42
N ASP A 539 -8.44 -29.10 19.96
CA ASP A 539 -9.17 -30.05 19.11
C ASP A 539 -10.38 -30.66 19.84
N CYS A 540 -10.24 -31.06 21.09
CA CYS A 540 -11.35 -31.56 21.87
C CYS A 540 -12.49 -30.57 22.01
N GLN A 541 -12.16 -29.30 22.19
CA GLN A 541 -13.15 -28.26 22.36
C GLN A 541 -13.78 -27.85 21.02
N TYR A 542 -13.00 -27.76 19.96
CA TYR A 542 -13.52 -27.54 18.63
C TYR A 542 -14.53 -28.61 18.23
N ASN A 543 -14.22 -29.88 18.42
CA ASN A 543 -15.12 -31.00 18.13
C ASN A 543 -16.38 -30.95 18.99
N TYR A 544 -16.26 -30.64 20.30
CA TYR A 544 -17.40 -30.47 21.17
C TYR A 544 -18.37 -29.41 20.68
N PHE A 545 -17.86 -28.26 20.23
CA PHE A 545 -18.69 -27.18 19.66
C PHE A 545 -19.33 -27.52 18.33
N LYS A 546 -18.63 -28.28 17.49
CA LYS A 546 -19.17 -28.77 16.23
C LYS A 546 -20.34 -29.71 16.41
N GLU A 547 -20.29 -30.56 17.42
CA GLU A 547 -21.28 -31.60 17.73
C GLU A 547 -22.44 -31.11 18.60
N SER A 548 -22.24 -30.07 19.41
CA SER A 548 -23.27 -29.53 20.30
C SER A 548 -24.31 -28.73 19.51
N ALA A 549 -25.60 -29.02 19.75
CA ALA A 549 -26.73 -28.24 19.21
C ALA A 549 -26.85 -26.88 19.92
N VAL A 550 -25.83 -26.04 19.78
CA VAL A 550 -25.77 -24.69 20.37
C VAL A 550 -26.58 -23.73 19.50
N THR A 551 -27.34 -22.82 20.11
CA THR A 551 -28.15 -21.86 19.36
C THR A 551 -27.29 -20.95 18.46
N THR A 552 -27.88 -20.43 17.38
CA THR A 552 -27.15 -19.59 16.41
C THR A 552 -26.52 -18.33 17.05
N ALA A 553 -27.14 -17.82 18.14
CA ALA A 553 -26.62 -16.68 18.89
C ALA A 553 -25.39 -17.08 19.73
N ASP A 554 -25.43 -18.24 20.35
CA ASP A 554 -24.31 -18.78 21.12
C ASP A 554 -23.14 -19.17 20.20
N ARG A 555 -23.43 -19.73 19.00
CA ARG A 555 -22.40 -20.03 17.99
C ARG A 555 -21.61 -18.79 17.57
N LYS A 556 -22.27 -17.66 17.30
CA LYS A 556 -21.58 -16.43 16.94
C LYS A 556 -20.71 -15.89 18.07
N GLN A 557 -21.17 -15.99 19.29
CA GLN A 557 -20.42 -15.52 20.45
C GLN A 557 -19.23 -16.43 20.77
N ILE A 558 -19.40 -17.74 20.60
CA ILE A 558 -18.41 -18.77 20.90
C ILE A 558 -17.41 -18.89 19.73
N ALA A 559 -17.85 -18.81 18.48
CA ALA A 559 -17.00 -18.81 17.30
C ALA A 559 -15.92 -17.72 17.37
N ASN A 560 -16.25 -16.55 17.89
CA ASN A 560 -15.27 -15.48 18.10
C ASN A 560 -14.14 -15.86 19.11
N TRP A 561 -14.33 -16.86 19.94
CA TRP A 561 -13.34 -17.27 20.95
C TRP A 561 -12.50 -18.48 20.50
N TYR A 562 -13.01 -19.30 19.58
CA TYR A 562 -12.38 -20.54 19.11
C TYR A 562 -11.84 -20.46 17.70
N GLN A 563 -11.87 -19.28 17.08
CA GLN A 563 -11.25 -19.13 15.79
C GLN A 563 -9.74 -19.37 15.91
N PRO A 564 -9.16 -20.20 15.05
CA PRO A 564 -7.73 -20.49 15.05
C PRO A 564 -6.87 -19.24 15.02
N LYS A 565 -7.32 -18.21 14.34
CA LYS A 565 -6.66 -16.89 14.30
C LYS A 565 -6.40 -16.32 15.72
N HIS A 566 -7.26 -16.60 16.69
CA HIS A 566 -7.07 -16.09 18.05
C HIS A 566 -6.00 -16.85 18.85
N LEU A 567 -5.59 -18.04 18.40
CA LEU A 567 -4.42 -18.72 18.94
C LEU A 567 -3.12 -18.16 18.36
N LEU A 568 -3.18 -17.71 17.09
CA LEU A 568 -2.03 -17.25 16.32
C LEU A 568 -1.86 -15.71 16.35
N GLU A 569 -2.91 -14.95 16.70
CA GLU A 569 -2.84 -13.50 16.87
C GLU A 569 -2.32 -13.09 18.25
N ASN A 570 -1.53 -12.03 18.30
CA ASN A 570 -1.11 -11.41 19.55
C ASN A 570 -2.32 -10.75 20.24
N PHE A 571 -2.81 -11.37 21.30
CA PHE A 571 -4.02 -10.93 22.03
C PHE A 571 -3.84 -9.59 22.76
N GLU A 572 -2.62 -9.21 23.06
CA GLU A 572 -2.37 -7.96 23.80
C GLU A 572 -2.72 -6.71 23.00
N ASP A 573 -2.57 -6.73 21.68
CA ASP A 573 -2.84 -5.52 20.87
C ASP A 573 -4.34 -5.22 20.72
N LYS A 574 -5.20 -6.22 20.71
CA LYS A 574 -6.67 -6.02 20.73
C LYS A 574 -7.21 -5.63 22.10
N PHE A 575 -6.54 -6.05 23.19
CA PHE A 575 -6.94 -5.71 24.56
C PHE A 575 -6.32 -4.39 25.07
N LYS A 576 -5.30 -3.86 24.42
CA LYS A 576 -4.73 -2.54 24.79
C LYS A 576 -5.69 -1.37 24.60
N ALA A 577 -6.71 -1.56 23.79
CA ALA A 577 -7.73 -0.52 23.53
C ALA A 577 -8.91 -0.52 24.55
N THR A 578 -8.96 -1.49 25.48
CA THR A 578 -9.97 -1.55 26.52
C THR A 578 -9.33 -1.34 27.88
N ASP A 579 -10.03 -0.59 28.76
CA ASP A 579 -9.59 -0.38 30.13
C ASP A 579 -9.37 -1.70 30.89
N ASP A 580 -8.55 -1.68 31.93
CA ASP A 580 -8.19 -2.89 32.72
C ASP A 580 -9.41 -3.61 33.31
N GLU A 581 -10.49 -2.90 33.60
CA GLU A 581 -11.74 -3.47 34.15
C GLU A 581 -12.48 -4.33 33.12
N ASN A 582 -12.57 -3.90 31.87
CA ASN A 582 -13.12 -4.69 30.77
C ASN A 582 -12.24 -5.89 30.42
N ARG A 583 -10.94 -5.77 30.55
CA ARG A 583 -9.96 -6.83 30.32
C ARG A 583 -10.15 -7.98 31.32
N GLU A 584 -10.24 -7.70 32.61
CA GLU A 584 -10.50 -8.70 33.67
C GLU A 584 -11.89 -9.32 33.54
N LYS A 585 -12.90 -8.53 33.19
CA LYS A 585 -14.26 -9.00 32.95
C LYS A 585 -14.33 -9.99 31.79
N HIS A 586 -13.66 -9.70 30.69
CA HIS A 586 -13.58 -10.61 29.53
C HIS A 586 -12.84 -11.91 29.91
N LYS A 587 -11.74 -11.82 30.65
CA LYS A 587 -11.02 -12.99 31.17
C LYS A 587 -11.90 -13.85 32.08
N MET A 588 -12.62 -13.25 33.01
CA MET A 588 -13.56 -13.97 33.90
C MET A 588 -14.71 -14.63 33.11
N ILE A 589 -15.28 -13.96 32.11
CA ILE A 589 -16.33 -14.53 31.25
C ILE A 589 -15.78 -15.71 30.44
N TYR A 590 -14.58 -15.60 29.96
CA TYR A 590 -13.88 -16.64 29.21
C TYR A 590 -13.62 -17.86 30.12
N GLU A 591 -13.03 -17.67 31.28
CA GLU A 591 -12.79 -18.72 32.26
C GLU A 591 -14.08 -19.39 32.77
N ALA A 592 -15.15 -18.60 33.01
CA ALA A 592 -16.45 -19.13 33.41
C ALA A 592 -17.11 -19.99 32.32
N LYS A 593 -17.01 -19.54 31.04
CA LYS A 593 -17.50 -20.32 29.90
C LYS A 593 -16.70 -21.60 29.70
N TRP A 594 -15.39 -21.56 29.84
CA TRP A 594 -14.54 -22.73 29.77
C TRP A 594 -14.84 -23.72 30.91
N LYS A 595 -15.06 -23.24 32.12
CA LYS A 595 -15.47 -24.07 33.28
C LYS A 595 -16.88 -24.67 33.13
N ALA A 596 -17.78 -23.99 32.39
CA ALA A 596 -19.13 -24.49 32.09
C ALA A 596 -19.11 -25.61 31.02
N PHE A 597 -18.06 -25.70 30.19
CA PHE A 597 -17.82 -26.82 29.28
C PHE A 597 -17.07 -27.95 30.00
N ASP A 598 -17.62 -28.39 31.07
CA ASP A 598 -17.05 -29.34 32.01
C ASP A 598 -16.47 -30.57 31.29
N ARG A 599 -15.14 -30.65 31.26
CA ARG A 599 -14.30 -31.79 30.98
C ARG A 599 -14.68 -32.55 29.70
N CYS A 600 -13.97 -32.32 28.63
CA CYS A 600 -13.86 -33.33 27.61
C CYS A 600 -13.52 -34.67 28.28
N GLN A 601 -14.48 -35.59 28.32
CA GLN A 601 -14.32 -36.90 28.98
C GLN A 601 -13.18 -37.73 28.41
N SER A 602 -12.66 -37.33 27.22
CA SER A 602 -11.54 -37.95 26.55
C SER A 602 -10.20 -37.21 26.72
N CYS A 603 -10.19 -36.02 27.33
CA CYS A 603 -8.99 -35.21 27.53
C CYS A 603 -8.62 -35.14 29.02
N GLU A 604 -7.55 -35.84 29.43
CA GLU A 604 -6.99 -35.75 30.77
C GLU A 604 -6.20 -34.45 31.02
N THR A 605 -6.12 -33.59 30.03
CA THR A 605 -5.39 -32.33 30.12
C THR A 605 -6.21 -31.25 30.80
N ASP A 606 -5.59 -30.55 31.72
CA ASP A 606 -6.16 -29.38 32.39
C ASP A 606 -6.21 -28.18 31.42
N ILE A 607 -7.24 -27.36 31.53
CA ILE A 607 -7.41 -26.13 30.74
C ILE A 607 -6.24 -25.15 30.95
N GLU A 608 -5.58 -25.25 32.13
CA GLU A 608 -4.40 -24.42 32.41
C GLU A 608 -3.30 -24.64 31.38
N CYS A 609 -3.10 -25.87 30.90
CA CYS A 609 -2.11 -26.18 29.85
C CYS A 609 -2.41 -25.44 28.52
N PHE A 610 -3.69 -25.27 28.20
CA PHE A 610 -4.09 -24.52 27.01
C PHE A 610 -3.69 -23.03 27.09
N PHE A 611 -3.96 -22.41 28.25
CA PHE A 611 -3.60 -21.00 28.46
C PHE A 611 -2.10 -20.81 28.56
N GLU A 612 -1.39 -21.73 29.19
CA GLU A 612 0.06 -21.65 29.26
C GLU A 612 0.72 -21.77 27.89
N GLY A 613 0.34 -22.78 27.07
CA GLY A 613 0.82 -22.95 25.70
C GLY A 613 0.50 -21.76 24.82
N ARG A 614 -0.70 -21.20 24.96
CA ARG A 614 -1.10 -19.99 24.25
C ARG A 614 -0.28 -18.77 24.65
N ASN A 615 0.01 -18.60 25.93
CA ASN A 615 0.85 -17.49 26.40
C ASN A 615 2.27 -17.58 25.84
N GLU A 616 2.84 -18.78 25.78
CA GLU A 616 4.15 -19.01 25.17
C GLU A 616 4.11 -18.72 23.66
N LEU A 617 3.06 -19.12 22.95
CA LEU A 617 2.86 -18.82 21.54
C LEU A 617 2.76 -17.29 21.29
N ASN A 618 2.02 -16.60 22.14
CA ASN A 618 1.92 -15.13 22.08
C ASN A 618 3.26 -14.44 22.34
N LYS A 619 4.07 -14.93 23.26
CA LYS A 619 5.44 -14.40 23.46
C LYS A 619 6.28 -14.57 22.22
N PHE A 620 6.25 -15.73 21.59
CA PHE A 620 6.99 -15.99 20.35
C PHE A 620 6.63 -15.00 19.24
N THR A 621 5.33 -14.79 18.99
CA THR A 621 4.87 -13.86 17.95
C THR A 621 5.22 -12.40 18.27
N HIS A 622 5.13 -12.01 19.55
CA HIS A 622 5.47 -10.67 19.99
C HIS A 622 6.97 -10.37 19.86
N GLU A 623 7.82 -11.31 20.25
CA GLU A 623 9.28 -11.16 20.16
C GLU A 623 9.75 -11.03 18.70
N LYS A 624 9.12 -11.74 17.78
CA LYS A 624 9.44 -11.71 16.34
C LYS A 624 8.88 -10.50 15.61
N LYS A 625 7.88 -9.80 16.15
CA LYS A 625 7.18 -8.65 15.50
C LYS A 625 6.66 -8.96 14.10
N LEU A 626 6.21 -10.18 13.86
CA LEU A 626 5.70 -10.62 12.57
C LEU A 626 4.23 -10.23 12.40
N SER A 627 3.83 -9.92 11.16
CA SER A 627 2.41 -9.94 10.78
C SER A 627 1.89 -11.38 10.83
N LYS A 628 0.56 -11.55 10.81
CA LYS A 628 -0.04 -12.89 10.84
C LYS A 628 0.37 -13.70 9.61
N GLU A 629 0.36 -13.07 8.43
CA GLU A 629 0.75 -13.68 7.17
C GLU A 629 2.21 -14.15 7.19
N GLU A 630 3.11 -13.28 7.63
CA GLU A 630 4.54 -13.60 7.77
C GLU A 630 4.76 -14.75 8.75
N TYR A 631 3.99 -14.76 9.83
CA TYR A 631 4.05 -15.84 10.83
C TYR A 631 3.62 -17.19 10.25
N LEU A 632 2.49 -17.25 9.52
CA LEU A 632 2.02 -18.49 8.89
C LEU A 632 3.04 -19.00 7.85
N ILE A 633 3.64 -18.10 7.07
CA ILE A 633 4.69 -18.45 6.11
C ILE A 633 5.92 -18.99 6.84
N GLN A 634 6.37 -18.33 7.90
CA GLN A 634 7.55 -18.76 8.67
C GLN A 634 7.38 -20.19 9.25
N LEU A 635 6.18 -20.56 9.68
CA LEU A 635 5.91 -21.91 10.17
C LEU A 635 6.10 -22.99 9.09
N MET A 636 6.00 -22.62 7.81
CA MET A 636 6.18 -23.55 6.67
C MET A 636 7.60 -23.55 6.08
N GLU A 637 8.41 -22.52 6.35
CA GLU A 637 9.70 -22.30 5.65
C GLU A 637 10.69 -23.45 5.78
N ASN A 638 10.75 -24.09 6.95
CA ASN A 638 11.74 -25.13 7.25
C ASN A 638 11.33 -26.52 6.76
N TYR A 639 10.13 -26.67 6.18
CA TYR A 639 9.60 -27.96 5.74
C TYR A 639 9.57 -28.06 4.22
N SER A 640 9.89 -29.22 3.68
CA SER A 640 9.64 -29.55 2.28
C SER A 640 8.13 -29.70 2.02
N LEU A 641 7.73 -29.63 0.75
CA LEU A 641 6.31 -29.81 0.37
C LEU A 641 5.77 -31.17 0.83
N GLU A 642 6.59 -32.23 0.75
CA GLU A 642 6.22 -33.58 1.18
C GLU A 642 6.04 -33.67 2.71
N GLU A 643 6.86 -32.97 3.47
CA GLU A 643 6.67 -32.89 4.93
C GLU A 643 5.40 -32.10 5.29
N LEU A 644 5.11 -31.00 4.58
CA LEU A 644 3.85 -30.25 4.77
C LEU A 644 2.61 -31.11 4.45
N LYS A 645 2.70 -32.05 3.49
CA LYS A 645 1.64 -33.03 3.21
C LYS A 645 1.44 -34.05 4.35
N MET A 646 2.38 -34.18 5.28
CA MET A 646 2.19 -35.00 6.49
C MET A 646 1.44 -34.26 7.59
N SER A 647 1.21 -32.96 7.43
CA SER A 647 0.42 -32.11 8.34
C SER A 647 -1.05 -32.02 7.89
N ASP A 648 -1.83 -31.26 8.64
CA ASP A 648 -3.23 -30.95 8.31
C ASP A 648 -3.40 -30.17 6.97
N LEU A 649 -2.31 -29.59 6.43
CA LEU A 649 -2.30 -28.91 5.13
C LEU A 649 -2.44 -29.84 3.93
N LYS A 650 -2.41 -31.15 4.11
CA LYS A 650 -2.42 -32.15 3.05
C LYS A 650 -3.50 -31.94 2.01
N ASP A 651 -4.74 -31.82 2.46
CA ASP A 651 -5.88 -31.74 1.52
C ASP A 651 -5.88 -30.44 0.74
N LEU A 652 -5.46 -29.33 1.34
CA LEU A 652 -5.27 -28.05 0.70
C LEU A 652 -4.16 -28.12 -0.35
N ILE A 653 -3.01 -28.69 -0.01
CA ILE A 653 -1.88 -28.87 -0.94
C ILE A 653 -2.30 -29.75 -2.13
N LEU A 654 -3.01 -30.86 -1.90
CA LEU A 654 -3.49 -31.74 -2.97
C LEU A 654 -4.49 -31.03 -3.91
N ALA A 655 -5.36 -30.18 -3.38
CA ALA A 655 -6.28 -29.38 -4.21
C ALA A 655 -5.51 -28.42 -5.12
N LEU A 656 -4.49 -27.75 -4.59
CA LEU A 656 -3.63 -26.84 -5.35
C LEU A 656 -2.76 -27.60 -6.38
N GLU A 657 -2.21 -28.76 -6.02
CA GLU A 657 -1.48 -29.62 -6.96
C GLU A 657 -2.38 -30.10 -8.11
N THR A 658 -3.62 -30.47 -7.83
CA THR A 658 -4.59 -30.88 -8.85
C THR A 658 -4.83 -29.74 -9.84
N MET A 659 -5.00 -28.53 -9.34
CA MET A 659 -5.14 -27.34 -10.18
C MET A 659 -3.86 -27.06 -11.00
N CYS A 660 -2.69 -27.11 -10.38
CA CYS A 660 -1.42 -26.93 -11.08
C CYS A 660 -1.21 -28.00 -12.15
N SER A 661 -1.53 -29.27 -11.86
CA SER A 661 -1.44 -30.36 -12.83
C SER A 661 -2.33 -30.13 -14.05
N THR A 662 -3.54 -29.59 -13.84
CA THR A 662 -4.44 -29.22 -14.94
C THR A 662 -3.87 -28.07 -15.78
N ILE A 663 -3.17 -27.11 -15.16
CA ILE A 663 -2.64 -25.91 -15.83
C ILE A 663 -1.35 -26.22 -16.59
N TYR A 664 -0.46 -26.98 -15.96
CA TYR A 664 0.91 -27.20 -16.49
C TYR A 664 1.08 -28.54 -17.19
N ASN A 665 0.04 -29.42 -17.24
CA ASN A 665 0.10 -30.80 -17.77
C ASN A 665 1.22 -31.64 -17.12
N ILE A 666 1.38 -31.49 -15.79
CA ILE A 666 2.41 -32.16 -14.97
C ILE A 666 1.81 -33.39 -14.28
#